data_0583385c0448e68cba6315c08998aaec
#
_entry.id   0583385c0448e68cba6315c08998aaec
#
_cell.length_a   1.000
_cell.length_b   1.000
_cell.length_c   1.000
_cell.angle_alpha   90.00
_cell.angle_beta   90.00
_cell.angle_gamma   90.00
#
_symmetry.space_group_name_H-M   'P 1'
#
loop_
_entity.id
_entity.type
_entity.pdbx_description
1 polymer ?
#
loop_
_entity_poly.entity_id
_entity_poly.type
_entity_poly.pdbx_seq_one_letter_code
_entity_poly.pdbx_strand_id
1 'polypeptide(L)'
;MNNWKRFGAGVLSAALVLTSIAVVPAQEIKAADDLEINYALGASATVSEQETDYWGADKAVDGIVNRDEPVKANHSRWATNPSSSQTPRILTVDLGVERTFDHFVIEWERTNITNFKIAVADSADGEWTNVYVKDDGENVSSLTSDIKLDEAATGRFVRLTVDGYKADPGSWQSVSLYEFKVLGDVENLSLDATAAANGYEGGTNFVAGNAIDGNDTTRWASPVSQGAHWLSLDYGKEVTLQTFKIHWERKNPTNYRIEKSSDGSNWETVISFDTKPADYRQTIILDEAINTQYVRLYVESFDPTAAPEGQNEVTWATVGIYEFESYAVAFEEAELPANPGEAADAIEVPESIEGTSGTFEMPEVDPGFEISFIGADYEQILDRDLTVYEPLVTKTVQMNFRVNEEGNEENAVDSKAYNMVVTGKYEEEEGDNAKPVVIPELAEWKGAKGGDFSVNKNSRIVVDSKDEAVLAVVAEEFAKDYEEVTGNSIEIVYADSANAGDFFFTLIEEGKGLKEEGYYMNIGESVEIQAEAAAGAYWSTRTILQILTQTGNTIPMGQIRDYPKYEVRGFMLDVARRPFSKKIVDEVAKNMLWYKMNDLQLHLNDNYIFLEDYPDSEAAMTAYEGFRLESDIKADGDLIKHDLTSEDIYWTKDEMRSMIQDYRKLGMTIVPEFDTPAHSLSFTKVRPDLRMGTSGRENDHFNLHSKYNDSLEFVTNLWDEYLKGENPVFDQDTIINVGTDEYSATYTEQFRKFTDDLIAHGQENGNTVRLWGSLTARNGSTPVRSEGVQMNIWNYGWANPKAMYEQGYDLIDMNDGRVYIVPAAGYYYDYLGRASMYNYDPAAGMGVPAGSEQTLGGAYAIWNDMVDKKANGLSEMEIYDRFYDAAPFYASALWGK
;
A
#
# COMPACT_ATOMS: atom_id res chain seq x y z
N MET A 1 -53.82 18.75 -6.62
CA MET A 1 -55.14 18.57 -5.98
C MET A 1 -54.87 18.16 -4.54
N ASN A 2 -55.03 19.16 -3.67
CA ASN A 2 -55.94 19.23 -2.49
C ASN A 2 -55.75 18.11 -1.44
N ASN A 3 -55.68 18.31 -0.17
CA ASN A 3 -55.86 19.41 0.82
C ASN A 3 -55.50 18.81 2.17
N TRP A 4 -54.75 19.50 3.01
CA TRP A 4 -55.14 20.15 4.29
C TRP A 4 -55.94 19.35 5.32
N LYS A 5 -55.38 19.21 6.58
CA LYS A 5 -55.93 19.96 7.72
C LYS A 5 -55.05 19.89 8.97
N ARG A 6 -54.83 21.03 9.55
CA ARG A 6 -54.33 21.36 10.92
C ARG A 6 -55.31 20.98 12.00
N PHE A 7 -54.76 20.69 13.21
CA PHE A 7 -55.27 21.10 14.55
C PHE A 7 -54.02 20.92 15.44
N GLY A 8 -53.58 21.77 16.29
CA GLY A 8 -54.07 22.89 16.97
C GLY A 8 -54.00 22.69 18.49
N ALA A 9 -52.95 23.25 19.15
CA ALA A 9 -52.86 23.83 20.47
C ALA A 9 -52.98 22.94 21.73
N GLY A 10 -51.98 23.14 22.59
CA GLY A 10 -52.02 22.83 24.04
C GLY A 10 -50.65 23.05 24.68
N VAL A 11 -50.35 24.32 25.00
CA VAL A 11 -49.16 24.72 25.79
C VAL A 11 -49.34 24.29 27.24
N LEU A 12 -48.46 23.50 27.81
CA LEU A 12 -48.14 23.50 29.23
C LEU A 12 -46.62 23.52 29.40
N SER A 13 -46.12 24.72 29.76
CA SER A 13 -44.75 24.92 30.19
C SER A 13 -44.53 24.24 31.53
N ALA A 14 -43.85 23.09 31.54
CA ALA A 14 -43.11 22.64 32.72
C ALA A 14 -41.63 22.88 32.43
N ALA A 15 -41.02 23.83 33.12
CA ALA A 15 -39.59 24.06 33.10
C ALA A 15 -38.96 22.85 33.85
N LEU A 16 -38.52 21.86 33.10
CA LEU A 16 -37.53 20.89 33.58
C LEU A 16 -36.18 21.62 33.51
N VAL A 17 -35.62 21.89 34.64
CA VAL A 17 -34.20 22.19 34.76
C VAL A 17 -33.49 20.85 34.52
N LEU A 18 -33.12 20.60 33.26
CA LEU A 18 -32.14 19.57 32.89
C LEU A 18 -30.79 20.10 33.35
N THR A 19 -30.33 19.70 34.54
CA THR A 19 -28.91 19.64 34.84
C THR A 19 -28.37 18.60 33.86
N SER A 20 -27.66 19.06 32.84
CA SER A 20 -26.86 18.19 32.00
C SER A 20 -25.73 17.63 32.87
N ILE A 21 -25.93 16.46 33.43
CA ILE A 21 -24.84 15.63 33.94
C ILE A 21 -24.05 15.23 32.69
N ALA A 22 -22.81 15.70 32.58
CA ALA A 22 -21.92 15.27 31.54
C ALA A 22 -21.63 13.77 31.81
N VAL A 23 -22.21 12.92 30.98
CA VAL A 23 -21.82 11.51 30.94
C VAL A 23 -20.40 11.47 30.37
N VAL A 24 -19.42 11.07 31.20
CA VAL A 24 -18.05 10.85 30.74
C VAL A 24 -18.12 9.68 29.78
N PRO A 25 -17.73 9.84 28.52
CA PRO A 25 -17.73 8.71 27.59
C PRO A 25 -16.76 7.63 28.09
N ALA A 26 -17.14 6.37 27.89
CA ALA A 26 -16.20 5.28 28.12
C ALA A 26 -14.98 5.44 27.22
N GLN A 27 -13.80 5.19 27.76
CA GLN A 27 -12.57 5.19 26.97
C GLN A 27 -12.35 3.81 26.37
N GLU A 28 -11.98 3.78 25.09
CA GLU A 28 -11.54 2.57 24.42
C GLU A 28 -10.04 2.41 24.70
N ILE A 29 -9.65 1.26 25.21
CA ILE A 29 -8.24 0.93 25.51
C ILE A 29 -7.90 -0.38 24.81
N LYS A 30 -6.69 -0.45 24.21
CA LYS A 30 -6.19 -1.68 23.59
C LYS A 30 -5.79 -2.67 24.68
N ALA A 31 -6.10 -3.95 24.49
CA ALA A 31 -5.67 -5.02 25.36
C ALA A 31 -4.17 -5.27 25.10
N ALA A 32 -3.32 -4.71 25.96
CA ALA A 32 -1.87 -4.94 25.99
C ALA A 32 -1.36 -4.90 27.44
N ASP A 33 -0.14 -5.38 27.68
CA ASP A 33 0.45 -5.46 29.02
C ASP A 33 0.66 -4.10 29.73
N ASP A 34 0.45 -2.97 29.00
CA ASP A 34 0.53 -1.59 29.52
C ASP A 34 -0.78 -0.81 29.21
N LEU A 35 -1.86 -1.18 29.89
CA LEU A 35 -3.15 -0.50 29.79
C LEU A 35 -3.11 0.83 30.55
N GLU A 36 -2.91 1.94 29.83
CA GLU A 36 -3.00 3.28 30.37
C GLU A 36 -4.40 3.88 30.16
N ILE A 37 -4.93 4.55 31.17
CA ILE A 37 -6.18 5.31 31.09
C ILE A 37 -5.95 6.78 31.41
N ASN A 38 -6.62 7.69 30.68
CA ASN A 38 -6.57 9.11 30.96
C ASN A 38 -7.53 9.48 32.10
N TYR A 39 -7.02 9.56 33.32
CA TYR A 39 -7.80 9.96 34.50
C TYR A 39 -8.29 11.42 34.47
N ALA A 40 -7.71 12.26 33.58
CA ALA A 40 -8.14 13.64 33.40
C ALA A 40 -9.33 13.78 32.46
N LEU A 41 -9.66 12.79 31.66
CA LEU A 41 -10.74 12.87 30.67
C LEU A 41 -12.09 13.14 31.35
N GLY A 42 -12.71 14.24 30.99
CA GLY A 42 -13.99 14.70 31.61
C GLY A 42 -13.91 15.05 33.09
N ALA A 43 -12.70 15.09 33.67
CA ALA A 43 -12.52 15.48 35.07
C ALA A 43 -12.85 16.94 35.31
N SER A 44 -13.16 17.29 36.58
CA SER A 44 -13.40 18.69 36.96
C SER A 44 -12.09 19.49 36.92
N ALA A 45 -12.05 20.53 36.11
CA ALA A 45 -10.88 21.37 35.96
C ALA A 45 -11.12 22.83 36.29
N THR A 46 -10.10 23.51 36.80
CA THR A 46 -10.12 24.95 37.10
C THR A 46 -8.85 25.61 36.60
N VAL A 47 -8.96 26.89 36.20
CA VAL A 47 -7.82 27.66 35.67
C VAL A 47 -7.62 28.96 36.38
N SER A 48 -6.40 29.48 36.36
CA SER A 48 -6.09 30.81 36.92
C SER A 48 -6.75 31.95 36.13
N GLU A 49 -6.93 31.79 34.84
CA GLU A 49 -7.66 32.68 33.92
C GLU A 49 -7.99 32.00 32.61
N GLN A 50 -8.95 32.53 31.87
CA GLN A 50 -9.29 32.13 30.50
C GLN A 50 -9.55 33.34 29.62
N GLU A 51 -9.26 33.21 28.31
CA GLU A 51 -9.45 34.30 27.35
C GLU A 51 -10.93 34.56 27.08
N THR A 52 -11.72 33.51 26.95
CA THR A 52 -13.17 33.55 26.72
C THR A 52 -13.87 32.38 27.42
N ASP A 53 -15.20 32.45 27.55
CA ASP A 53 -16.00 31.34 28.08
C ASP A 53 -16.02 30.11 27.16
N TYR A 54 -15.58 30.23 25.90
CA TYR A 54 -15.47 29.15 24.95
C TYR A 54 -14.17 28.33 25.10
N TRP A 55 -13.15 28.94 25.73
CA TRP A 55 -11.81 28.35 25.88
C TRP A 55 -11.43 28.17 27.35
N GLY A 56 -12.31 27.50 28.07
CA GLY A 56 -12.24 27.29 29.53
C GLY A 56 -11.41 26.06 29.91
N ALA A 57 -11.38 25.79 31.22
CA ALA A 57 -10.65 24.67 31.80
C ALA A 57 -11.16 23.31 31.31
N ASP A 58 -12.45 23.16 31.12
CA ASP A 58 -13.12 21.96 30.62
C ASP A 58 -12.62 21.50 29.25
N LYS A 59 -12.12 22.43 28.44
CA LYS A 59 -11.59 22.19 27.11
C LYS A 59 -10.16 21.63 27.11
N ALA A 60 -9.51 21.57 28.24
CA ALA A 60 -8.20 21.00 28.41
C ALA A 60 -8.24 19.53 28.85
N VAL A 61 -9.45 18.97 29.06
CA VAL A 61 -9.67 17.61 29.56
C VAL A 61 -10.89 16.95 28.91
N ASP A 62 -11.32 17.41 27.72
CA ASP A 62 -12.50 16.88 27.02
C ASP A 62 -12.17 15.81 25.96
N GLY A 63 -10.91 15.49 25.78
CA GLY A 63 -10.44 14.48 24.82
C GLY A 63 -10.35 14.96 23.37
N ILE A 64 -10.55 16.26 23.10
CA ILE A 64 -10.67 16.80 21.74
C ILE A 64 -9.42 17.62 21.36
N VAL A 65 -8.69 17.14 20.36
CA VAL A 65 -7.55 17.84 19.74
C VAL A 65 -7.91 18.15 18.28
N ASN A 66 -8.55 19.31 18.04
CA ASN A 66 -9.06 19.69 16.71
C ASN A 66 -8.31 20.90 16.13
N ARG A 67 -6.99 20.77 15.94
CA ARG A 67 -6.10 21.80 15.39
C ARG A 67 -6.51 22.29 14.02
N ASP A 68 -7.07 21.41 13.19
CA ASP A 68 -7.43 21.65 11.79
C ASP A 68 -8.83 22.24 11.61
N GLU A 69 -9.56 22.51 12.70
CA GLU A 69 -10.86 23.16 12.62
C GLU A 69 -10.69 24.60 12.07
N PRO A 70 -11.25 24.91 10.88
CA PRO A 70 -11.03 26.19 10.20
C PRO A 70 -11.59 27.41 10.95
N VAL A 71 -12.54 27.19 11.86
CA VAL A 71 -13.14 28.23 12.66
C VAL A 71 -12.54 28.23 14.06
N LYS A 72 -11.57 29.10 14.31
CA LYS A 72 -10.86 29.18 15.60
C LYS A 72 -11.75 29.23 16.84
N ALA A 73 -12.96 29.77 16.74
CA ALA A 73 -13.93 29.79 17.84
C ALA A 73 -14.42 28.37 18.22
N ASN A 74 -14.29 27.39 17.31
CA ASN A 74 -14.72 26.01 17.54
C ASN A 74 -13.58 25.11 18.06
N HIS A 75 -12.35 25.66 18.21
CA HIS A 75 -11.26 24.92 18.81
C HIS A 75 -11.56 24.55 20.25
N SER A 76 -11.50 23.26 20.58
CA SER A 76 -11.62 22.79 21.95
C SER A 76 -10.28 22.92 22.65
N ARG A 77 -10.06 23.99 23.40
CA ARG A 77 -8.79 24.27 24.04
C ARG A 77 -8.96 25.21 25.24
N TRP A 78 -8.06 25.13 26.19
CA TRP A 78 -7.87 26.21 27.16
C TRP A 78 -6.93 27.27 26.58
N ALA A 79 -7.30 28.53 26.68
CA ALA A 79 -6.46 29.66 26.28
C ALA A 79 -6.50 30.80 27.29
N THR A 80 -5.35 31.47 27.55
CA THR A 80 -5.23 32.58 28.47
C THR A 80 -5.23 33.93 27.74
N ASN A 81 -5.59 35.01 28.42
CA ASN A 81 -5.46 36.34 27.88
C ASN A 81 -4.03 36.66 27.49
N PRO A 82 -3.80 37.30 26.33
CA PRO A 82 -2.47 37.79 25.94
C PRO A 82 -1.95 38.80 26.99
N SER A 83 -0.71 38.61 27.45
CA SER A 83 -0.11 39.48 28.45
C SER A 83 1.38 39.58 28.25
N SER A 84 1.93 40.79 28.38
CA SER A 84 3.37 41.04 28.39
C SER A 84 4.05 40.70 29.75
N SER A 85 3.28 40.38 30.78
CA SER A 85 3.82 39.96 32.06
C SER A 85 3.87 38.43 32.13
N GLN A 86 5.01 37.90 32.58
CA GLN A 86 5.25 36.46 32.79
C GLN A 86 4.59 36.00 34.12
N THR A 87 3.26 36.15 34.21
CA THR A 87 2.52 35.63 35.37
C THR A 87 2.25 34.16 35.20
N PRO A 88 2.44 33.31 36.21
CA PRO A 88 2.16 31.88 36.09
C PRO A 88 0.72 31.61 35.64
N ARG A 89 0.55 30.71 34.67
CA ARG A 89 -0.75 30.22 34.19
C ARG A 89 -0.96 28.83 34.75
N ILE A 90 -2.09 28.63 35.42
CA ILE A 90 -2.34 27.41 36.19
C ILE A 90 -3.62 26.74 35.68
N LEU A 91 -3.50 25.44 35.37
CA LEU A 91 -4.59 24.50 35.19
C LEU A 91 -4.54 23.52 36.35
N THR A 92 -5.63 23.28 37.06
CA THR A 92 -5.76 22.28 38.10
C THR A 92 -6.89 21.35 37.79
N VAL A 93 -6.61 20.05 37.75
CA VAL A 93 -7.55 18.96 37.49
C VAL A 93 -7.82 18.20 38.79
N ASP A 94 -9.09 17.97 39.13
CA ASP A 94 -9.56 17.13 40.22
C ASP A 94 -9.95 15.77 39.63
N LEU A 95 -9.15 14.75 39.86
CA LEU A 95 -9.38 13.38 39.37
C LEU A 95 -10.52 12.65 40.13
N GLY A 96 -11.20 13.36 41.05
CA GLY A 96 -12.32 12.84 41.84
C GLY A 96 -11.91 12.00 43.04
N VAL A 97 -10.94 11.15 42.88
CA VAL A 97 -10.34 10.32 43.92
C VAL A 97 -8.82 10.28 43.76
N GLU A 98 -8.14 9.78 44.78
CA GLU A 98 -6.68 9.52 44.72
C GLU A 98 -6.38 8.48 43.60
N ARG A 99 -5.43 8.80 42.70
CA ARG A 99 -4.98 7.97 41.59
C ARG A 99 -3.47 7.83 41.58
N THR A 100 -2.98 6.71 41.08
CA THR A 100 -1.57 6.51 40.76
C THR A 100 -1.39 6.62 39.27
N PHE A 101 -0.42 7.39 38.82
CA PHE A 101 -0.13 7.65 37.41
C PHE A 101 1.34 8.01 37.24
N ASP A 102 1.89 7.72 36.07
CA ASP A 102 3.31 7.95 35.77
C ASP A 102 3.56 8.67 34.47
N HIS A 103 2.49 9.02 33.71
CA HIS A 103 2.61 9.54 32.36
C HIS A 103 1.70 10.74 32.14
N PHE A 104 2.22 11.79 31.51
CA PHE A 104 1.48 13.00 31.13
C PHE A 104 1.66 13.34 29.68
N VAL A 105 0.58 13.68 28.99
CA VAL A 105 0.63 14.21 27.62
C VAL A 105 -0.03 15.60 27.59
N ILE A 106 0.69 16.59 27.03
CA ILE A 106 0.19 17.95 26.88
C ILE A 106 0.16 18.32 25.40
N GLU A 107 -1.02 18.59 24.88
CA GLU A 107 -1.25 18.99 23.51
C GLU A 107 -1.32 20.51 23.39
N TRP A 108 -0.20 21.13 23.08
CA TRP A 108 -0.08 22.60 22.97
C TRP A 108 -0.70 23.11 21.67
N GLU A 109 -1.25 24.33 21.67
CA GLU A 109 -1.59 25.06 20.46
C GLU A 109 -0.33 25.60 19.74
N ARG A 110 0.74 25.90 20.47
CA ARG A 110 1.98 26.52 19.98
C ARG A 110 3.18 26.06 20.79
N THR A 111 4.34 26.08 20.17
CA THR A 111 5.63 25.74 20.80
C THR A 111 6.25 26.88 21.60
N ASN A 112 5.51 27.91 21.97
CA ASN A 112 6.01 29.12 22.67
C ASN A 112 6.24 28.95 24.18
N ILE A 113 6.03 27.78 24.73
CA ILE A 113 6.17 27.46 26.16
C ILE A 113 7.64 27.16 26.45
N THR A 114 8.20 27.81 27.49
CA THR A 114 9.62 27.64 27.87
C THR A 114 9.82 26.95 29.22
N ASN A 115 8.97 27.28 30.19
CA ASN A 115 9.08 26.72 31.52
C ASN A 115 7.71 26.32 32.03
N PHE A 116 7.59 25.09 32.50
CA PHE A 116 6.39 24.60 33.18
C PHE A 116 6.74 23.51 34.20
N LYS A 117 5.81 23.23 35.08
CA LYS A 117 5.90 22.15 36.06
C LYS A 117 4.54 21.50 36.27
N ILE A 118 4.57 20.22 36.62
CA ILE A 118 3.43 19.44 37.03
C ILE A 118 3.61 19.08 38.49
N ALA A 119 2.55 19.32 39.29
CA ALA A 119 2.54 19.04 40.72
C ALA A 119 1.27 18.28 41.12
N VAL A 120 1.35 17.47 42.16
CA VAL A 120 0.27 16.65 42.69
C VAL A 120 -0.06 17.04 44.14
N ALA A 121 -1.30 16.82 44.56
CA ALA A 121 -1.75 17.01 45.96
C ALA A 121 -2.99 16.14 46.25
N ASP A 122 -3.22 15.79 47.53
CA ASP A 122 -4.39 15.05 47.97
C ASP A 122 -5.62 15.94 48.14
N SER A 123 -5.42 17.26 48.25
CA SER A 123 -6.52 18.25 48.32
C SER A 123 -6.15 19.55 47.59
N ALA A 124 -7.15 20.28 47.08
CA ALA A 124 -6.96 21.52 46.35
C ALA A 124 -6.18 22.61 47.13
N ASP A 125 -6.35 22.64 48.42
CA ASP A 125 -5.71 23.57 49.38
C ASP A 125 -4.49 22.95 50.11
N GLY A 126 -4.08 21.73 49.74
CA GLY A 126 -3.00 20.98 50.36
C GLY A 126 -1.60 21.43 49.92
N GLU A 127 -0.58 20.75 50.44
CA GLU A 127 0.80 20.89 49.95
C GLU A 127 0.93 20.26 48.56
N TRP A 128 1.56 20.98 47.62
CA TRP A 128 1.80 20.53 46.26
C TRP A 128 3.22 20.02 46.11
N THR A 129 3.36 18.79 45.64
CA THR A 129 4.66 18.18 45.34
C THR A 129 4.88 18.20 43.81
N ASN A 130 5.99 18.82 43.36
CA ASN A 130 6.35 18.78 41.95
C ASN A 130 6.81 17.40 41.58
N VAL A 131 6.21 16.81 40.54
CA VAL A 131 6.57 15.51 39.95
C VAL A 131 7.32 15.66 38.63
N TYR A 132 7.16 16.79 37.95
CA TYR A 132 7.92 17.13 36.76
C TYR A 132 8.21 18.64 36.69
N VAL A 133 9.41 19.02 36.22
CA VAL A 133 9.83 20.41 36.03
C VAL A 133 10.65 20.56 34.76
N LYS A 134 10.17 21.43 33.82
CA LYS A 134 10.93 21.95 32.68
C LYS A 134 11.26 23.41 32.96
N ASP A 135 12.53 23.75 33.17
CA ASP A 135 13.01 25.12 33.50
C ASP A 135 14.26 25.56 32.72
N ASP A 136 14.52 24.95 31.57
CA ASP A 136 15.70 25.21 30.71
C ASP A 136 15.61 26.53 29.93
N GLY A 137 14.44 27.19 29.89
CA GLY A 137 14.19 28.43 29.17
C GLY A 137 14.09 28.30 27.65
N GLU A 138 14.19 27.10 27.12
CA GLU A 138 14.00 26.82 25.69
C GLU A 138 12.54 26.47 25.39
N ASN A 139 12.09 26.77 24.19
CA ASN A 139 10.75 26.40 23.73
C ASN A 139 10.56 24.89 23.78
N VAL A 140 9.34 24.42 24.00
CA VAL A 140 9.01 23.01 23.73
C VAL A 140 9.33 22.68 22.27
N SER A 141 9.89 21.52 22.02
CA SER A 141 10.37 21.10 20.68
C SER A 141 9.22 20.64 19.78
N SER A 142 8.07 20.26 20.37
CA SER A 142 6.90 19.75 19.65
C SER A 142 5.63 20.40 20.18
N LEU A 143 4.54 20.34 19.42
CA LEU A 143 3.19 20.66 19.86
C LEU A 143 2.64 19.65 20.88
N THR A 144 3.24 18.47 20.96
CA THR A 144 2.95 17.47 21.98
C THR A 144 4.15 17.36 22.92
N SER A 145 3.91 17.44 24.23
CA SER A 145 4.89 17.09 25.27
C SER A 145 4.45 15.80 25.92
N ASP A 146 5.17 14.75 25.60
CA ASP A 146 5.01 13.41 26.16
C ASP A 146 6.02 13.23 27.30
N ILE A 147 5.53 12.92 28.54
CA ILE A 147 6.32 12.99 29.76
C ILE A 147 6.04 11.77 30.61
N LYS A 148 6.89 10.76 30.54
CA LYS A 148 6.87 9.60 31.45
C LYS A 148 7.75 9.85 32.66
N LEU A 149 7.22 9.59 33.87
CA LEU A 149 7.96 9.75 35.13
C LEU A 149 8.82 8.51 35.39
N ASP A 150 9.96 8.71 36.04
CA ASP A 150 10.83 7.59 36.49
C ASP A 150 10.18 6.76 37.61
N GLU A 151 9.30 7.39 38.42
CA GLU A 151 8.55 6.78 39.52
C GLU A 151 7.09 7.32 39.48
N ALA A 152 6.13 6.42 39.60
CA ALA A 152 4.74 6.77 39.62
C ALA A 152 4.38 7.75 40.74
N ALA A 153 3.55 8.74 40.46
CA ALA A 153 3.04 9.70 41.42
C ALA A 153 1.63 9.32 41.86
N THR A 154 1.27 9.66 43.09
CA THR A 154 -0.08 9.45 43.62
C THR A 154 -0.67 10.77 44.12
N GLY A 155 -1.94 11.02 43.82
CA GLY A 155 -2.67 12.16 44.28
C GLY A 155 -4.07 12.30 43.65
N ARG A 156 -4.92 13.06 44.27
CA ARG A 156 -6.26 13.39 43.70
C ARG A 156 -6.25 14.61 42.79
N PHE A 157 -5.38 15.57 43.08
CA PHE A 157 -5.30 16.81 42.31
C PHE A 157 -4.01 16.87 41.55
N VAL A 158 -4.10 17.22 40.25
CA VAL A 158 -2.94 17.44 39.39
C VAL A 158 -2.94 18.88 38.88
N ARG A 159 -1.79 19.54 38.91
CA ARG A 159 -1.66 20.96 38.56
C ARG A 159 -0.55 21.17 37.55
N LEU A 160 -0.91 21.65 36.37
CA LEU A 160 0.03 22.19 35.39
C LEU A 160 0.22 23.68 35.69
N THR A 161 1.45 24.12 35.93
CA THR A 161 1.81 25.54 36.10
C THR A 161 2.79 25.93 35.00
N VAL A 162 2.40 26.84 34.10
CA VAL A 162 3.26 27.40 33.09
C VAL A 162 3.85 28.71 33.60
N ASP A 163 5.12 28.72 33.93
CA ASP A 163 5.86 29.87 34.48
C ASP A 163 6.59 30.69 33.41
N GLY A 164 6.87 30.14 32.23
CA GLY A 164 7.56 30.80 31.11
C GLY A 164 6.93 30.52 29.75
N TYR A 165 6.73 31.58 28.97
CA TYR A 165 6.22 31.53 27.60
C TYR A 165 6.69 32.75 26.83
N LYS A 166 7.01 32.59 25.53
CA LYS A 166 7.52 33.65 24.65
C LYS A 166 6.41 34.16 23.74
N ALA A 167 6.61 35.37 23.20
CA ALA A 167 5.84 35.82 22.05
C ALA A 167 6.58 35.36 20.80
N ASP A 168 5.98 34.54 19.96
CA ASP A 168 6.46 34.28 18.63
C ASP A 168 6.33 35.52 17.75
N PRO A 169 7.22 35.76 16.75
CA PRO A 169 7.07 36.90 15.84
C PRO A 169 5.70 36.86 15.16
N GLY A 170 4.85 37.80 15.47
CA GLY A 170 3.48 37.93 14.93
C GLY A 170 2.40 37.16 15.69
N SER A 171 2.72 36.45 16.79
CA SER A 171 1.76 35.71 17.61
C SER A 171 1.49 36.38 18.99
N TRP A 172 0.47 35.87 19.67
CA TRP A 172 0.04 36.34 20.98
C TRP A 172 0.91 35.73 22.09
N GLN A 173 1.27 36.52 23.06
CA GLN A 173 1.98 36.08 24.27
C GLN A 173 0.97 35.51 25.29
N SER A 174 0.47 34.31 25.01
CA SER A 174 -0.52 33.57 25.81
C SER A 174 -0.11 32.10 25.94
N VAL A 175 -0.71 31.42 26.91
CA VAL A 175 -0.64 29.97 27.06
C VAL A 175 -1.92 29.37 26.50
N SER A 176 -1.80 28.37 25.67
CA SER A 176 -2.94 27.63 25.14
C SER A 176 -2.58 26.15 24.88
N LEU A 177 -3.48 25.25 25.24
CA LEU A 177 -3.37 23.82 24.99
C LEU A 177 -4.74 23.24 24.71
N TYR A 178 -4.76 22.23 23.86
CA TYR A 178 -5.95 21.47 23.51
C TYR A 178 -6.29 20.44 24.59
N GLU A 179 -5.29 19.68 25.06
CA GLU A 179 -5.52 18.59 25.99
C GLU A 179 -4.40 18.49 27.02
N PHE A 180 -4.75 18.11 28.23
CA PHE A 180 -3.83 17.72 29.32
C PHE A 180 -4.25 16.36 29.82
N LYS A 181 -3.53 15.31 29.43
CA LYS A 181 -3.79 13.94 29.86
C LYS A 181 -2.99 13.61 31.10
N VAL A 182 -3.59 12.83 32.00
CA VAL A 182 -2.97 12.22 33.18
C VAL A 182 -3.19 10.72 33.07
N LEU A 183 -2.15 10.02 32.65
CA LEU A 183 -2.20 8.62 32.28
C LEU A 183 -1.64 7.74 33.38
N GLY A 184 -2.29 6.62 33.63
CA GLY A 184 -1.84 5.61 34.58
C GLY A 184 -2.51 4.28 34.30
N ASP A 185 -1.96 3.21 34.87
CA ASP A 185 -2.46 1.86 34.66
C ASP A 185 -3.89 1.68 35.13
N VAL A 186 -4.64 0.87 34.40
CA VAL A 186 -5.99 0.48 34.79
C VAL A 186 -5.90 -0.61 35.85
N GLU A 187 -6.14 -0.24 37.12
CA GLU A 187 -6.04 -1.13 38.26
C GLU A 187 -7.30 -2.00 38.41
N ASN A 188 -7.15 -3.32 38.38
CA ASN A 188 -8.20 -4.28 38.72
C ASN A 188 -8.30 -4.39 40.26
N LEU A 189 -9.26 -3.65 40.84
CA LEU A 189 -9.45 -3.59 42.28
C LEU A 189 -9.94 -4.92 42.88
N SER A 190 -10.42 -5.87 42.07
CA SER A 190 -10.85 -7.18 42.58
C SER A 190 -9.68 -8.04 43.06
N LEU A 191 -8.46 -7.85 42.50
CA LEU A 191 -7.27 -8.64 42.88
C LEU A 191 -6.91 -8.50 44.38
N ASP A 192 -7.16 -7.33 44.98
CA ASP A 192 -6.89 -7.03 46.38
C ASP A 192 -8.10 -7.30 47.30
N ALA A 193 -9.26 -7.66 46.72
CA ALA A 193 -10.46 -7.91 47.49
C ALA A 193 -10.49 -9.31 48.13
N THR A 194 -11.34 -9.49 49.12
CA THR A 194 -11.63 -10.81 49.72
C THR A 194 -12.94 -11.34 49.13
N ALA A 195 -12.89 -12.46 48.45
CA ALA A 195 -14.08 -13.08 47.84
C ALA A 195 -14.78 -14.03 48.80
N ALA A 196 -16.12 -14.00 48.84
CA ALA A 196 -16.97 -14.97 49.50
C ALA A 196 -18.13 -15.40 48.56
N ALA A 197 -18.71 -16.56 48.78
CA ALA A 197 -19.82 -17.07 48.01
C ALA A 197 -20.80 -17.89 48.87
N ASN A 198 -22.00 -18.17 48.39
CA ASN A 198 -22.96 -19.04 49.11
C ASN A 198 -22.58 -20.54 49.05
N GLY A 199 -21.43 -20.85 48.59
CA GLY A 199 -20.83 -22.19 48.53
C GLY A 199 -20.10 -22.40 47.22
N TYR A 200 -19.61 -23.60 47.00
CA TYR A 200 -18.89 -23.97 45.75
C TYR A 200 -19.11 -25.46 45.42
N GLU A 201 -18.83 -25.85 44.22
CA GLU A 201 -18.89 -27.20 43.72
C GLU A 201 -17.91 -28.10 44.55
N GLY A 202 -18.28 -29.39 44.71
CA GLY A 202 -17.63 -30.33 45.64
C GLY A 202 -16.09 -30.40 45.48
N GLY A 203 -15.34 -30.27 46.58
CA GLY A 203 -13.88 -30.21 46.62
C GLY A 203 -13.38 -28.81 46.97
N THR A 204 -12.06 -28.59 46.84
CA THR A 204 -11.38 -27.30 47.17
C THR A 204 -10.91 -26.53 45.96
N ASN A 205 -11.25 -27.01 44.76
CA ASN A 205 -10.68 -26.47 43.49
C ASN A 205 -11.51 -25.34 42.87
N PHE A 206 -12.74 -25.10 43.33
CA PHE A 206 -13.66 -24.11 42.72
C PHE A 206 -14.14 -23.06 43.72
N VAL A 207 -13.20 -22.60 44.57
CA VAL A 207 -13.48 -21.64 45.65
C VAL A 207 -13.67 -20.22 45.16
N ALA A 208 -14.32 -19.36 45.93
CA ALA A 208 -14.64 -17.97 45.55
C ALA A 208 -13.43 -17.15 45.10
N GLY A 209 -12.27 -17.33 45.75
CA GLY A 209 -11.04 -16.61 45.44
C GLY A 209 -10.52 -16.84 44.03
N ASN A 210 -10.88 -17.95 43.37
CA ASN A 210 -10.46 -18.23 42.01
C ASN A 210 -11.14 -17.32 40.96
N ALA A 211 -12.18 -16.59 41.32
CA ALA A 211 -12.84 -15.65 40.44
C ALA A 211 -12.27 -14.22 40.54
N ILE A 212 -11.19 -14.04 41.27
CA ILE A 212 -10.51 -12.75 41.44
C ILE A 212 -8.98 -12.94 41.59
N ASP A 213 -8.42 -14.03 41.05
CA ASP A 213 -6.98 -14.32 41.22
C ASP A 213 -6.13 -13.91 40.00
N GLY A 214 -6.77 -13.30 38.99
CA GLY A 214 -6.14 -12.87 37.75
C GLY A 214 -5.73 -14.02 36.84
N ASN A 215 -6.36 -15.19 36.96
CA ASN A 215 -6.00 -16.40 36.22
C ASN A 215 -7.21 -17.03 35.52
N ASP A 216 -7.39 -16.76 34.30
CA ASP A 216 -8.47 -17.26 33.41
C ASP A 216 -8.53 -18.80 33.30
N THR A 217 -7.60 -19.53 33.90
CA THR A 217 -7.63 -21.00 33.92
C THR A 217 -8.21 -21.58 35.22
N THR A 218 -8.40 -20.75 36.24
CA THR A 218 -9.06 -21.10 37.52
C THR A 218 -10.47 -20.50 37.50
N ARG A 219 -11.38 -21.02 38.31
CA ARG A 219 -12.74 -20.48 38.45
C ARG A 219 -13.38 -20.74 39.77
N TRP A 220 -14.32 -19.89 40.16
CA TRP A 220 -15.37 -20.24 41.07
C TRP A 220 -16.49 -20.99 40.34
N ALA A 221 -17.00 -22.08 40.92
CA ALA A 221 -18.23 -22.72 40.48
C ALA A 221 -19.19 -22.90 41.66
N SER A 222 -20.44 -22.50 41.48
CA SER A 222 -21.46 -22.55 42.54
C SER A 222 -21.77 -24.01 42.96
N PRO A 223 -22.42 -24.23 44.15
CA PRO A 223 -22.90 -25.55 44.49
C PRO A 223 -23.81 -26.11 43.39
N VAL A 224 -23.76 -27.44 43.16
CA VAL A 224 -24.64 -28.15 42.25
C VAL A 224 -26.05 -28.15 42.81
N SER A 225 -26.81 -27.11 42.52
CA SER A 225 -28.20 -26.99 42.97
C SER A 225 -29.00 -26.04 42.04
N GLN A 226 -30.30 -26.27 41.94
CA GLN A 226 -31.24 -25.35 41.33
C GLN A 226 -31.63 -24.29 42.37
N GLY A 227 -31.18 -23.07 42.19
CA GLY A 227 -31.46 -21.98 43.09
C GLY A 227 -30.56 -20.76 42.87
N ALA A 228 -30.76 -19.78 43.67
CA ALA A 228 -29.93 -18.56 43.58
C ALA A 228 -28.52 -18.80 44.09
N HIS A 229 -27.55 -18.25 43.39
CA HIS A 229 -26.13 -18.27 43.73
C HIS A 229 -25.58 -16.87 43.75
N TRP A 230 -24.54 -16.66 44.57
CA TRP A 230 -23.88 -15.37 44.63
C TRP A 230 -22.39 -15.49 44.93
N LEU A 231 -21.65 -14.53 44.39
CA LEU A 231 -20.23 -14.26 44.67
C LEU A 231 -20.13 -12.81 45.14
N SER A 232 -19.48 -12.54 46.27
CA SER A 232 -19.28 -11.18 46.81
C SER A 232 -17.82 -10.86 47.07
N LEU A 233 -17.46 -9.61 46.83
CA LEU A 233 -16.13 -9.03 47.08
C LEU A 233 -16.23 -8.04 48.23
N ASP A 234 -15.24 -8.10 49.16
CA ASP A 234 -14.99 -7.12 50.23
C ASP A 234 -13.66 -6.45 49.93
N TYR A 235 -13.67 -5.18 49.59
CA TYR A 235 -12.48 -4.39 49.30
C TYR A 235 -11.76 -3.90 50.57
N GLY A 236 -12.30 -4.20 51.79
CA GLY A 236 -11.73 -3.81 53.08
C GLY A 236 -11.82 -2.31 53.38
N LYS A 237 -12.17 -1.51 52.40
CA LYS A 237 -12.39 -0.05 52.47
C LYS A 237 -13.45 0.36 51.46
N GLU A 238 -13.96 1.59 51.60
CA GLU A 238 -14.79 2.15 50.53
C GLU A 238 -13.97 2.44 49.28
N VAL A 239 -14.42 1.93 48.11
CA VAL A 239 -13.81 2.12 46.78
C VAL A 239 -14.82 2.71 45.81
N THR A 240 -14.33 3.43 44.81
CA THR A 240 -15.15 3.90 43.71
C THR A 240 -15.10 2.86 42.58
N LEU A 241 -16.23 2.50 41.97
CA LEU A 241 -16.33 1.50 40.89
C LEU A 241 -17.24 2.01 39.79
N GLN A 242 -16.85 1.83 38.55
CA GLN A 242 -17.66 2.18 37.37
C GLN A 242 -17.70 1.09 36.30
N THR A 243 -16.69 0.25 36.17
CA THR A 243 -16.68 -0.87 35.22
C THR A 243 -16.53 -2.19 35.96
N PHE A 244 -17.28 -3.19 35.51
CA PHE A 244 -17.15 -4.60 35.92
C PHE A 244 -16.94 -5.46 34.71
N LYS A 245 -16.01 -6.43 34.78
CA LYS A 245 -15.85 -7.46 33.76
C LYS A 245 -16.12 -8.82 34.40
N ILE A 246 -16.82 -9.67 33.65
CA ILE A 246 -17.15 -11.02 34.08
C ILE A 246 -16.77 -11.99 32.97
N HIS A 247 -15.83 -12.89 33.29
CA HIS A 247 -15.52 -14.01 32.43
C HIS A 247 -16.30 -15.24 32.88
N TRP A 248 -17.41 -15.53 32.18
CA TRP A 248 -18.31 -16.64 32.48
C TRP A 248 -17.77 -17.98 31.96
N GLU A 249 -17.82 -19.04 32.79
CA GLU A 249 -17.62 -20.42 32.28
C GLU A 249 -18.68 -20.79 31.26
N ARG A 250 -19.91 -20.30 31.48
CA ARG A 250 -21.11 -20.58 30.65
C ARG A 250 -21.96 -19.34 30.54
N LYS A 251 -22.51 -19.08 29.38
CA LYS A 251 -23.53 -18.02 29.19
C LYS A 251 -24.89 -18.53 29.73
N ASN A 252 -24.93 -18.95 31.00
CA ASN A 252 -26.10 -19.60 31.58
C ASN A 252 -26.96 -18.77 32.53
N PRO A 253 -26.54 -17.70 33.18
CA PRO A 253 -27.43 -16.83 33.98
C PRO A 253 -28.59 -16.34 33.12
N THR A 254 -29.81 -16.45 33.62
CA THR A 254 -31.05 -15.99 32.94
C THR A 254 -31.68 -14.80 33.67
N ASN A 255 -31.34 -14.61 34.93
CA ASN A 255 -31.68 -13.45 35.73
C ASN A 255 -30.57 -13.24 36.74
N TYR A 256 -29.88 -12.10 36.66
CA TYR A 256 -28.74 -11.78 37.54
C TYR A 256 -28.59 -10.27 37.72
N ARG A 257 -27.85 -9.89 38.76
CA ARG A 257 -27.62 -8.47 39.07
C ARG A 257 -26.32 -8.25 39.84
N ILE A 258 -25.79 -7.03 39.72
CA ILE A 258 -24.74 -6.55 40.61
C ILE A 258 -25.40 -5.73 41.72
N GLU A 259 -24.99 -5.97 42.92
CA GLU A 259 -25.45 -5.30 44.14
C GLU A 259 -24.28 -4.71 44.89
N LYS A 260 -24.48 -3.57 45.57
CA LYS A 260 -23.51 -2.93 46.47
C LYS A 260 -23.98 -2.98 47.92
N SER A 261 -23.05 -2.88 48.87
CA SER A 261 -23.33 -2.77 50.29
C SER A 261 -22.21 -2.03 51.05
N SER A 262 -22.56 -1.25 52.08
CA SER A 262 -21.61 -0.64 52.98
C SER A 262 -21.25 -1.53 54.19
N ASP A 263 -22.04 -2.59 54.49
CA ASP A 263 -21.93 -3.38 55.68
C ASP A 263 -21.89 -4.91 55.41
N GLY A 264 -21.91 -5.32 54.12
CA GLY A 264 -21.90 -6.73 53.71
C GLY A 264 -23.20 -7.50 54.04
N SER A 265 -24.23 -6.85 54.56
CA SER A 265 -25.48 -7.48 55.01
C SER A 265 -26.72 -6.92 54.31
N ASN A 266 -26.73 -5.62 54.12
CA ASN A 266 -27.81 -4.89 53.42
C ASN A 266 -27.36 -4.58 52.00
N TRP A 267 -28.10 -5.14 51.04
CA TRP A 267 -27.70 -5.09 49.62
C TRP A 267 -28.67 -4.24 48.80
N GLU A 268 -28.13 -3.36 48.00
CA GLU A 268 -28.81 -2.50 47.03
C GLU A 268 -28.45 -2.89 45.61
N THR A 269 -29.44 -3.07 44.73
CA THR A 269 -29.17 -3.39 43.31
C THR A 269 -28.59 -2.19 42.59
N VAL A 270 -27.44 -2.37 41.93
CA VAL A 270 -26.78 -1.40 41.07
C VAL A 270 -27.30 -1.52 39.65
N ILE A 271 -27.27 -2.75 39.09
CA ILE A 271 -27.72 -3.04 37.74
C ILE A 271 -28.27 -4.47 37.69
N SER A 272 -29.24 -4.73 36.85
CA SER A 272 -29.88 -6.06 36.73
C SER A 272 -30.11 -6.45 35.26
N PHE A 273 -30.05 -7.75 35.00
CA PHE A 273 -30.19 -8.37 33.68
C PHE A 273 -31.22 -9.48 33.78
N ASP A 274 -32.16 -9.52 32.83
CA ASP A 274 -33.23 -10.53 32.67
C ASP A 274 -33.03 -11.44 31.46
N THR A 275 -31.85 -11.35 30.82
CA THR A 275 -31.42 -12.14 29.69
C THR A 275 -30.04 -12.77 29.95
N LYS A 276 -29.70 -13.81 29.18
CA LYS A 276 -28.36 -14.42 29.25
C LYS A 276 -27.28 -13.42 28.80
N PRO A 277 -26.06 -13.52 29.33
CA PRO A 277 -24.93 -12.80 28.78
C PRO A 277 -24.80 -13.07 27.26
N ALA A 278 -24.54 -12.03 26.48
CA ALA A 278 -24.33 -12.16 25.04
C ALA A 278 -23.07 -12.98 24.74
N ASP A 279 -22.00 -12.71 25.49
CA ASP A 279 -20.70 -13.35 25.34
C ASP A 279 -20.18 -13.93 26.65
N TYR A 280 -19.14 -14.76 26.57
CA TYR A 280 -18.47 -15.34 27.75
C TYR A 280 -17.71 -14.28 28.53
N ARG A 281 -17.17 -13.26 27.83
CA ARG A 281 -16.57 -12.08 28.44
C ARG A 281 -17.55 -10.93 28.37
N GLN A 282 -18.04 -10.46 29.50
CA GLN A 282 -19.05 -9.41 29.61
C GLN A 282 -18.47 -8.19 30.31
N THR A 283 -18.42 -7.07 29.62
CA THR A 283 -18.12 -5.75 30.19
C THR A 283 -19.43 -5.04 30.57
N ILE A 284 -19.47 -4.50 31.78
CA ILE A 284 -20.63 -3.77 32.32
C ILE A 284 -20.12 -2.42 32.80
N ILE A 285 -20.49 -1.36 32.10
CA ILE A 285 -20.13 0.02 32.43
C ILE A 285 -21.37 0.66 33.05
N LEU A 286 -21.19 1.24 34.24
CA LEU A 286 -22.24 1.97 34.94
C LEU A 286 -22.32 3.39 34.42
N ASP A 287 -23.55 3.92 34.28
CA ASP A 287 -23.77 5.32 33.89
C ASP A 287 -23.15 6.31 34.86
N GLU A 288 -23.11 5.97 36.18
CA GLU A 288 -22.46 6.74 37.24
C GLU A 288 -21.62 5.82 38.12
N ALA A 289 -20.46 6.29 38.51
CA ALA A 289 -19.61 5.56 39.46
C ALA A 289 -20.30 5.36 40.81
N ILE A 290 -20.09 4.23 41.45
CA ILE A 290 -20.62 3.94 42.79
C ILE A 290 -19.50 3.93 43.81
N ASN A 291 -19.82 4.39 45.04
CA ASN A 291 -18.93 4.21 46.18
C ASN A 291 -19.47 3.10 47.05
N THR A 292 -18.62 2.12 47.39
CA THR A 292 -19.02 0.96 48.19
C THR A 292 -17.81 0.22 48.77
N GLN A 293 -18.00 -0.52 49.87
CA GLN A 293 -16.98 -1.45 50.39
C GLN A 293 -17.24 -2.87 49.88
N TYR A 294 -18.50 -3.23 49.58
CA TYR A 294 -18.87 -4.58 49.15
C TYR A 294 -19.60 -4.56 47.82
N VAL A 295 -19.25 -5.48 46.95
CA VAL A 295 -20.00 -5.78 45.72
C VAL A 295 -20.44 -7.24 45.72
N ARG A 296 -21.61 -7.53 45.18
CA ARG A 296 -22.07 -8.90 45.02
C ARG A 296 -22.67 -9.09 43.61
N LEU A 297 -22.18 -10.13 42.93
CA LEU A 297 -22.87 -10.69 41.75
C LEU A 297 -23.86 -11.72 42.26
N TYR A 298 -25.14 -11.45 42.05
CA TYR A 298 -26.23 -12.33 42.47
C TYR A 298 -26.96 -12.92 41.28
N VAL A 299 -26.88 -14.24 41.08
CA VAL A 299 -27.57 -14.96 40.02
C VAL A 299 -28.82 -15.61 40.62
N GLU A 300 -29.99 -15.10 40.26
CA GLU A 300 -31.27 -15.55 40.75
C GLU A 300 -31.74 -16.83 40.07
N SER A 301 -31.48 -16.92 38.76
CA SER A 301 -31.83 -18.10 37.95
C SER A 301 -30.82 -18.28 36.79
N PHE A 302 -30.66 -19.55 36.39
CA PHE A 302 -29.77 -19.92 35.29
C PHE A 302 -30.28 -21.15 34.53
N ASP A 303 -29.78 -21.36 33.30
CA ASP A 303 -30.03 -22.50 32.46
C ASP A 303 -28.97 -23.60 32.68
N PRO A 304 -29.36 -24.75 33.30
CA PRO A 304 -28.38 -25.80 33.59
C PRO A 304 -27.92 -26.58 32.35
N THR A 305 -28.48 -26.30 31.16
CA THR A 305 -28.17 -27.01 29.90
C THR A 305 -27.19 -26.26 28.99
N ALA A 306 -26.85 -25.01 29.33
CA ALA A 306 -25.90 -24.23 28.54
C ALA A 306 -24.49 -24.82 28.62
N ALA A 307 -23.79 -24.86 27.50
CA ALA A 307 -22.45 -25.43 27.41
C ALA A 307 -21.37 -24.43 27.91
N PRO A 308 -20.22 -24.91 28.42
CA PRO A 308 -19.01 -24.11 28.56
C PRO A 308 -18.49 -23.67 27.18
N GLU A 309 -17.63 -22.67 27.19
CA GLU A 309 -16.96 -22.19 25.99
C GLU A 309 -16.20 -23.31 25.25
N GLY A 310 -16.39 -23.41 23.95
CA GLY A 310 -15.76 -24.44 23.11
C GLY A 310 -16.23 -25.89 23.33
N GLN A 311 -17.27 -26.14 24.13
CA GLN A 311 -17.78 -27.50 24.45
C GLN A 311 -19.22 -27.68 23.96
N ASN A 312 -19.63 -28.94 23.75
CA ASN A 312 -21.01 -29.35 23.51
C ASN A 312 -21.79 -29.44 24.83
N GLU A 313 -23.14 -29.44 24.75
CA GLU A 313 -24.07 -29.48 25.86
C GLU A 313 -23.63 -30.41 27.00
N VAL A 314 -23.48 -29.84 28.20
CA VAL A 314 -23.23 -30.60 29.42
C VAL A 314 -24.29 -30.21 30.43
N THR A 315 -25.06 -31.17 30.88
CA THR A 315 -26.10 -30.97 31.90
C THR A 315 -25.44 -30.90 33.28
N TRP A 316 -25.07 -29.70 33.74
CA TRP A 316 -24.46 -29.47 35.03
C TRP A 316 -25.07 -28.23 35.70
N ALA A 317 -25.73 -28.40 36.84
CA ALA A 317 -26.49 -27.34 37.50
C ALA A 317 -25.58 -26.42 38.35
N THR A 318 -24.66 -25.73 37.73
CA THR A 318 -23.76 -24.74 38.37
C THR A 318 -23.71 -23.44 37.60
N VAL A 319 -23.34 -22.36 38.23
CA VAL A 319 -22.85 -21.11 37.65
C VAL A 319 -21.34 -21.07 37.88
N GLY A 320 -20.56 -20.85 36.83
CA GLY A 320 -19.13 -20.75 36.91
C GLY A 320 -18.61 -19.38 36.41
N ILE A 321 -17.61 -18.88 37.08
CA ILE A 321 -16.96 -17.60 36.77
C ILE A 321 -15.44 -17.80 36.84
N TYR A 322 -14.74 -17.53 35.74
CA TYR A 322 -13.29 -17.52 35.70
C TYR A 322 -12.76 -16.29 36.40
N GLU A 323 -13.21 -15.07 35.98
CA GLU A 323 -12.83 -13.80 36.59
C GLU A 323 -14.03 -12.88 36.78
N PHE A 324 -14.02 -12.15 37.91
CA PHE A 324 -14.93 -11.05 38.21
C PHE A 324 -14.10 -9.83 38.61
N GLU A 325 -13.82 -9.00 37.63
CA GLU A 325 -12.97 -7.83 37.78
C GLU A 325 -13.79 -6.57 38.04
N SER A 326 -13.19 -5.58 38.69
CA SER A 326 -13.83 -4.31 39.01
C SER A 326 -12.85 -3.14 38.91
N TYR A 327 -13.29 -2.05 38.31
CA TYR A 327 -12.46 -0.90 37.94
C TYR A 327 -13.12 0.40 38.35
N ALA A 328 -12.30 1.38 38.72
CA ALA A 328 -12.74 2.67 39.20
C ALA A 328 -13.16 3.67 38.11
N VAL A 329 -13.05 3.33 36.86
CA VAL A 329 -13.30 4.19 35.71
C VAL A 329 -14.15 3.49 34.68
N ALA A 330 -14.78 4.26 33.79
CA ALA A 330 -15.51 3.73 32.63
C ALA A 330 -14.54 3.47 31.48
N PHE A 331 -14.44 2.24 31.00
CA PHE A 331 -13.68 1.90 29.79
C PHE A 331 -14.24 0.62 29.13
N GLU A 332 -14.04 0.52 27.82
CA GLU A 332 -14.21 -0.70 27.03
C GLU A 332 -12.85 -1.10 26.45
N GLU A 333 -12.52 -2.36 26.50
CA GLU A 333 -11.38 -2.87 25.71
C GLU A 333 -11.77 -2.91 24.25
N ALA A 334 -10.89 -2.41 23.38
CA ALA A 334 -11.00 -2.68 21.96
C ALA A 334 -10.88 -4.20 21.74
N GLU A 335 -11.77 -4.75 20.90
CA GLU A 335 -11.60 -6.14 20.47
C GLU A 335 -10.29 -6.23 19.68
N LEU A 336 -9.35 -7.04 20.14
CA LEU A 336 -8.14 -7.31 19.39
C LEU A 336 -8.49 -8.02 18.08
N PRO A 337 -7.78 -7.72 16.99
CA PRO A 337 -7.95 -8.45 15.75
C PRO A 337 -7.80 -9.96 15.98
N ALA A 338 -8.71 -10.74 15.42
CA ALA A 338 -8.69 -12.19 15.54
C ALA A 338 -7.81 -12.90 14.50
N ASN A 339 -7.36 -12.15 13.49
CA ASN A 339 -6.58 -12.67 12.37
C ASN A 339 -5.82 -11.53 11.65
N PRO A 340 -4.82 -11.86 10.81
CA PRO A 340 -4.03 -10.85 10.08
C PRO A 340 -4.84 -9.89 9.22
N GLY A 341 -6.00 -10.33 8.69
CA GLY A 341 -6.86 -9.46 7.88
C GLY A 341 -7.50 -8.33 8.70
N GLU A 342 -7.99 -8.64 9.89
CA GLU A 342 -8.54 -7.65 10.81
C GLU A 342 -7.44 -6.70 11.33
N ALA A 343 -6.24 -7.24 11.63
CA ALA A 343 -5.10 -6.44 12.01
C ALA A 343 -4.66 -5.49 10.87
N ALA A 344 -4.67 -5.97 9.63
CA ALA A 344 -4.38 -5.15 8.44
C ALA A 344 -5.43 -4.05 8.20
N ASP A 345 -6.69 -4.28 8.52
CA ASP A 345 -7.76 -3.28 8.42
C ASP A 345 -7.68 -2.20 9.51
N ALA A 346 -7.10 -2.54 10.66
CA ALA A 346 -6.95 -1.65 11.81
C ALA A 346 -5.70 -0.73 11.74
N ILE A 347 -4.83 -0.88 10.75
CA ILE A 347 -3.63 -0.04 10.59
C ILE A 347 -4.03 1.43 10.47
N GLU A 348 -3.41 2.27 11.28
CA GLU A 348 -3.53 3.73 11.21
C GLU A 348 -2.30 4.33 10.53
N VAL A 349 -2.50 5.05 9.44
CA VAL A 349 -1.45 5.73 8.67
C VAL A 349 -1.66 7.24 8.77
N PRO A 350 -0.62 8.05 8.99
CA PRO A 350 -0.77 9.50 9.02
C PRO A 350 -1.29 10.02 7.67
N GLU A 351 -2.21 10.98 7.71
CA GLU A 351 -2.78 11.59 6.49
C GLU A 351 -1.71 12.33 5.68
N SER A 352 -0.70 12.90 6.37
CA SER A 352 0.40 13.62 5.73
C SER A 352 1.69 13.56 6.54
N ILE A 353 2.82 13.66 5.82
CA ILE A 353 4.16 13.83 6.38
C ILE A 353 4.91 14.95 5.67
N GLU A 354 5.90 15.54 6.35
CA GLU A 354 6.81 16.51 5.74
C GLU A 354 7.76 15.80 4.77
N GLY A 355 7.92 16.32 3.54
CA GLY A 355 8.86 15.75 2.56
C GLY A 355 10.33 15.79 3.04
N THR A 356 10.64 16.63 4.01
CA THR A 356 11.96 16.74 4.66
C THR A 356 12.18 15.75 5.80
N SER A 357 11.20 14.91 6.14
CA SER A 357 11.31 13.94 7.25
C SER A 357 12.44 12.92 7.05
N GLY A 358 12.75 12.59 5.79
CA GLY A 358 13.82 11.67 5.41
C GLY A 358 13.51 10.18 5.65
N THR A 359 12.59 9.86 6.54
CA THR A 359 12.18 8.47 6.84
C THR A 359 10.69 8.43 7.19
N PHE A 360 10.00 7.42 6.70
CA PHE A 360 8.63 7.09 7.09
C PHE A 360 8.68 6.14 8.30
N GLU A 361 7.93 6.45 9.34
CA GLU A 361 7.80 5.59 10.51
C GLU A 361 6.71 4.55 10.25
N MET A 362 7.06 3.27 10.43
CA MET A 362 6.11 2.17 10.27
C MET A 362 4.96 2.31 11.26
N PRO A 363 3.71 2.12 10.83
CA PRO A 363 2.60 2.05 11.75
C PRO A 363 2.73 0.84 12.69
N GLU A 364 2.19 0.97 13.88
CA GLU A 364 2.11 -0.12 14.84
C GLU A 364 0.93 -1.04 14.50
N VAL A 365 1.06 -2.32 14.85
CA VAL A 365 -0.03 -3.30 14.80
C VAL A 365 -0.23 -3.92 16.17
N ASP A 366 -1.40 -4.48 16.42
CA ASP A 366 -1.74 -5.10 17.69
C ASP A 366 -0.79 -6.27 18.03
N PRO A 367 -0.57 -6.55 19.32
CA PRO A 367 0.26 -7.65 19.79
C PRO A 367 -0.13 -9.00 19.20
N GLY A 368 0.86 -9.79 18.81
CA GLY A 368 0.67 -11.09 18.15
C GLY A 368 0.69 -11.02 16.63
N PHE A 369 0.85 -9.82 16.05
CA PHE A 369 1.00 -9.61 14.61
C PHE A 369 2.31 -8.91 14.27
N GLU A 370 2.80 -9.16 13.08
CA GLU A 370 3.96 -8.49 12.48
C GLU A 370 3.52 -7.72 11.24
N ILE A 371 4.11 -6.55 11.02
CA ILE A 371 3.83 -5.70 9.86
C ILE A 371 5.10 -5.48 9.04
N SER A 372 4.97 -5.55 7.72
CA SER A 372 6.01 -5.17 6.78
C SER A 372 5.47 -4.21 5.72
N PHE A 373 6.34 -3.35 5.19
CA PHE A 373 6.00 -2.42 4.13
C PHE A 373 6.12 -3.11 2.77
N ILE A 374 5.04 -3.13 1.99
CA ILE A 374 5.07 -3.67 0.62
C ILE A 374 5.69 -2.65 -0.34
N GLY A 375 5.31 -1.38 -0.20
CA GLY A 375 5.80 -0.28 -1.03
C GLY A 375 4.74 0.78 -1.30
N ALA A 376 5.18 1.86 -1.95
CA ALA A 376 4.32 2.93 -2.44
C ALA A 376 4.31 2.95 -3.97
N ASP A 377 3.23 3.46 -4.57
CA ASP A 377 3.07 3.57 -6.02
C ASP A 377 4.08 4.53 -6.69
N TYR A 378 4.80 5.32 -5.90
CA TYR A 378 5.93 6.16 -6.31
C TYR A 378 7.10 5.97 -5.37
N GLU A 379 7.98 5.01 -5.67
CA GLU A 379 9.23 4.78 -4.92
C GLU A 379 10.14 6.02 -4.89
N GLN A 380 9.98 6.89 -5.88
CA GLN A 380 10.72 8.14 -5.98
C GLN A 380 10.29 9.15 -4.90
N ILE A 381 9.18 8.92 -4.19
CA ILE A 381 8.70 9.74 -3.08
C ILE A 381 8.82 8.99 -1.75
N LEU A 382 8.37 7.73 -1.71
CA LEU A 382 8.49 6.85 -0.56
C LEU A 382 9.02 5.51 -1.02
N ASP A 383 10.28 5.27 -0.72
CA ASP A 383 10.98 4.06 -1.11
C ASP A 383 10.59 2.86 -0.23
N ARG A 384 10.85 1.65 -0.72
CA ARG A 384 10.61 0.39 0.04
C ARG A 384 11.47 0.28 1.30
N ASP A 385 12.61 0.95 1.35
CA ASP A 385 13.45 1.06 2.56
C ASP A 385 12.96 2.13 3.54
N LEU A 386 11.77 2.69 3.32
CA LEU A 386 11.14 3.76 4.10
C LEU A 386 11.79 5.14 3.96
N THR A 387 12.73 5.30 3.01
CA THR A 387 13.30 6.63 2.72
C THR A 387 12.25 7.52 2.06
N VAL A 388 12.09 8.73 2.60
CA VAL A 388 11.23 9.78 2.03
C VAL A 388 12.09 10.76 1.26
N TYR A 389 11.79 10.95 -0.01
CA TYR A 389 12.45 11.93 -0.87
C TYR A 389 11.54 13.15 -1.06
N GLU A 390 12.05 14.32 -0.73
CA GLU A 390 11.31 15.59 -0.82
C GLU A 390 10.88 15.88 -2.27
N PRO A 391 9.57 15.91 -2.58
CA PRO A 391 9.10 16.29 -3.91
C PRO A 391 9.24 17.80 -4.15
N LEU A 392 9.28 18.23 -5.42
CA LEU A 392 9.24 19.67 -5.73
C LEU A 392 7.91 20.30 -5.31
N VAL A 393 6.83 19.59 -5.55
CA VAL A 393 5.46 20.01 -5.19
C VAL A 393 4.79 18.88 -4.40
N THR A 394 3.85 19.22 -3.54
CA THR A 394 3.13 18.25 -2.71
C THR A 394 2.55 17.12 -3.55
N LYS A 395 2.78 15.88 -3.12
CA LYS A 395 2.34 14.64 -3.79
C LYS A 395 1.56 13.75 -2.84
N THR A 396 0.58 13.05 -3.39
CA THR A 396 -0.09 11.95 -2.69
C THR A 396 0.50 10.65 -3.18
N VAL A 397 0.92 9.80 -2.27
CA VAL A 397 1.36 8.41 -2.55
C VAL A 397 0.34 7.41 -2.03
N GLN A 398 0.21 6.30 -2.72
CA GLN A 398 -0.61 5.18 -2.30
C GLN A 398 0.30 4.02 -1.87
N MET A 399 0.10 3.51 -0.67
CA MET A 399 0.96 2.49 -0.09
C MET A 399 0.16 1.30 0.46
N ASN A 400 0.82 0.16 0.58
CA ASN A 400 0.27 -1.05 1.18
C ASN A 400 1.25 -1.67 2.17
N PHE A 401 0.70 -2.40 3.13
CA PHE A 401 1.42 -3.17 4.13
C PHE A 401 1.04 -4.64 4.05
N ARG A 402 1.90 -5.50 4.56
CA ARG A 402 1.64 -6.93 4.74
C ARG A 402 1.64 -7.26 6.23
N VAL A 403 0.62 -7.94 6.70
CA VAL A 403 0.45 -8.33 8.11
C VAL A 403 0.33 -9.84 8.20
N ASN A 404 1.06 -10.43 9.14
CA ASN A 404 1.00 -11.86 9.47
C ASN A 404 0.94 -12.06 10.98
N GLU A 405 0.55 -13.23 11.44
CA GLU A 405 0.75 -13.60 12.85
C GLU A 405 2.25 -13.70 13.15
N GLU A 406 2.66 -13.35 14.36
CA GLU A 406 4.05 -13.38 14.80
C GLU A 406 4.69 -14.76 14.55
N GLY A 407 5.73 -14.78 13.72
CA GLY A 407 6.45 -15.98 13.32
C GLY A 407 5.73 -16.90 12.33
N ASN A 408 4.67 -16.45 11.66
CA ASN A 408 3.90 -17.22 10.69
C ASN A 408 3.66 -16.43 9.40
N GLU A 409 4.64 -16.37 8.52
CA GLU A 409 4.55 -15.68 7.23
C GLU A 409 3.58 -16.37 6.24
N GLU A 410 3.23 -17.64 6.46
CA GLU A 410 2.34 -18.38 5.55
C GLU A 410 0.90 -17.87 5.56
N ASN A 411 0.47 -17.16 6.62
CA ASN A 411 -0.86 -16.58 6.73
C ASN A 411 -0.91 -15.08 6.45
N ALA A 412 0.14 -14.52 5.86
CA ALA A 412 0.25 -13.11 5.58
C ALA A 412 -0.88 -12.58 4.70
N VAL A 413 -1.37 -11.40 5.00
CA VAL A 413 -2.43 -10.70 4.27
C VAL A 413 -1.98 -9.29 3.92
N ASP A 414 -2.21 -8.88 2.67
CA ASP A 414 -1.94 -7.52 2.24
C ASP A 414 -3.08 -6.59 2.66
N SER A 415 -2.73 -5.42 3.19
CA SER A 415 -3.68 -4.39 3.61
C SER A 415 -4.42 -3.78 2.41
N LYS A 416 -5.51 -3.08 2.69
CA LYS A 416 -6.05 -2.09 1.74
C LYS A 416 -4.98 -1.05 1.40
N ALA A 417 -5.19 -0.31 0.30
CA ALA A 417 -4.33 0.80 -0.05
C ALA A 417 -4.61 2.02 0.83
N TYR A 418 -3.56 2.63 1.36
CA TYR A 418 -3.59 3.88 2.13
C TYR A 418 -3.04 5.02 1.30
N ASN A 419 -3.67 6.18 1.36
CA ASN A 419 -3.17 7.40 0.73
C ASN A 419 -2.51 8.28 1.80
N MET A 420 -1.34 8.82 1.49
CA MET A 420 -0.62 9.76 2.35
C MET A 420 -0.11 10.93 1.52
N VAL A 421 -0.25 12.13 2.05
CA VAL A 421 0.28 13.35 1.44
C VAL A 421 1.71 13.57 1.90
N VAL A 422 2.65 13.72 0.96
CA VAL A 422 4.02 14.13 1.23
C VAL A 422 4.18 15.59 0.79
N THR A 423 4.48 16.49 1.73
CA THR A 423 4.58 17.92 1.44
C THR A 423 5.79 18.22 0.55
N GLY A 424 5.59 19.06 -0.43
CA GLY A 424 6.64 19.45 -1.38
C GLY A 424 7.47 20.63 -0.88
N LYS A 425 8.65 20.79 -1.52
CA LYS A 425 9.56 21.91 -1.28
C LYS A 425 8.95 23.27 -1.61
N TYR A 426 8.05 23.31 -2.60
CA TYR A 426 7.45 24.53 -3.08
C TYR A 426 5.92 24.44 -3.02
N GLU A 427 5.29 25.55 -2.64
CA GLU A 427 3.86 25.73 -2.85
C GLU A 427 3.60 26.15 -4.30
N GLU A 428 2.42 25.86 -4.85
CA GLU A 428 1.96 26.40 -6.11
C GLU A 428 1.66 27.89 -5.93
N GLU A 429 2.42 28.76 -6.62
CA GLU A 429 2.21 30.20 -6.61
C GLU A 429 1.65 30.67 -7.96
N GLU A 430 0.66 31.59 -7.93
CA GLU A 430 0.16 32.28 -9.13
C GLU A 430 1.27 33.10 -9.79
N GLY A 431 1.33 33.07 -11.12
CA GLY A 431 2.27 33.88 -11.91
C GLY A 431 3.60 33.20 -12.20
N ASP A 432 3.80 31.94 -11.84
CA ASP A 432 4.90 31.13 -12.30
C ASP A 432 4.69 30.68 -13.75
N ASN A 433 5.78 30.35 -14.47
CA ASN A 433 5.69 29.76 -15.80
C ASN A 433 4.82 28.49 -15.76
N ALA A 434 3.86 28.41 -16.69
CA ALA A 434 2.96 27.26 -16.79
C ALA A 434 3.73 25.98 -17.07
N LYS A 435 3.23 24.86 -16.55
CA LYS A 435 3.75 23.51 -16.82
C LYS A 435 3.75 23.25 -18.34
N PRO A 436 4.90 22.87 -18.93
CA PRO A 436 4.98 22.50 -20.32
C PRO A 436 4.05 21.33 -20.65
N VAL A 437 3.43 21.37 -21.81
CA VAL A 437 2.61 20.27 -22.32
C VAL A 437 3.50 19.25 -23.00
N VAL A 438 3.67 18.10 -22.38
CA VAL A 438 4.42 16.94 -22.90
C VAL A 438 3.63 15.66 -22.67
N ILE A 439 3.96 14.60 -23.39
CA ILE A 439 3.32 13.30 -23.28
C ILE A 439 4.42 12.24 -23.06
N PRO A 440 4.40 11.55 -21.93
CA PRO A 440 3.57 11.71 -20.71
C PRO A 440 3.75 13.07 -20.03
N GLU A 441 2.76 13.49 -19.22
CA GLU A 441 2.89 14.70 -18.41
C GLU A 441 4.02 14.58 -17.41
N LEU A 442 4.64 15.72 -17.09
CA LEU A 442 5.69 15.75 -16.06
C LEU A 442 5.12 15.38 -14.68
N ALA A 443 5.81 14.53 -13.97
CA ALA A 443 5.39 14.14 -12.62
C ALA A 443 5.37 15.35 -11.67
N GLU A 444 6.39 16.23 -11.75
CA GLU A 444 6.51 17.42 -10.92
C GLU A 444 7.07 18.61 -11.73
N TRP A 445 6.49 19.76 -11.53
CA TRP A 445 6.90 21.03 -12.15
C TRP A 445 6.83 22.17 -11.16
N LYS A 446 7.88 23.00 -11.13
CA LYS A 446 7.87 24.31 -10.48
C LYS A 446 8.34 25.38 -11.45
N GLY A 447 7.43 26.18 -11.98
CA GLY A 447 7.74 27.28 -12.88
C GLY A 447 8.52 28.39 -12.19
N ALA A 448 9.46 29.00 -12.93
CA ALA A 448 10.07 30.26 -12.50
C ALA A 448 9.07 31.42 -12.65
N LYS A 449 9.37 32.56 -12.02
CA LYS A 449 8.54 33.78 -12.11
C LYS A 449 8.64 34.49 -13.47
N GLY A 450 8.59 33.68 -14.55
CA GLY A 450 8.72 34.10 -15.94
C GLY A 450 10.12 33.88 -16.51
N GLY A 451 10.23 34.07 -17.84
CA GLY A 451 11.48 33.88 -18.61
C GLY A 451 11.52 32.52 -19.30
N ASP A 452 12.28 32.48 -20.38
CA ASP A 452 12.49 31.31 -21.21
C ASP A 452 14.00 31.10 -21.43
N PHE A 453 14.41 29.82 -21.38
CA PHE A 453 15.67 29.42 -21.97
C PHE A 453 15.52 29.43 -23.49
N SER A 454 16.53 29.98 -24.22
CA SER A 454 16.48 30.05 -25.67
C SER A 454 17.63 29.31 -26.32
N VAL A 455 17.29 28.28 -27.09
CA VAL A 455 18.25 27.57 -27.93
C VAL A 455 18.69 28.48 -29.10
N ASN A 456 19.98 28.56 -29.35
CA ASN A 456 20.55 29.34 -30.42
C ASN A 456 21.73 28.60 -31.07
N LYS A 457 22.31 29.17 -32.13
CA LYS A 457 23.39 28.55 -32.90
C LYS A 457 24.69 28.27 -32.11
N ASN A 458 24.83 28.79 -30.92
CA ASN A 458 25.99 28.55 -30.05
C ASN A 458 25.65 27.58 -28.90
N SER A 459 24.42 27.14 -28.79
CA SER A 459 23.99 26.14 -27.81
C SER A 459 24.66 24.80 -28.09
N ARG A 460 25.08 24.12 -27.04
CA ARG A 460 25.79 22.84 -27.10
C ARG A 460 25.10 21.82 -26.18
N ILE A 461 25.32 20.56 -26.51
CA ILE A 461 25.12 19.45 -25.59
C ILE A 461 26.45 19.25 -24.86
N VAL A 462 26.46 19.48 -23.55
CA VAL A 462 27.63 19.33 -22.71
C VAL A 462 27.41 18.13 -21.80
N VAL A 463 28.28 17.14 -21.92
CA VAL A 463 28.32 15.98 -21.02
C VAL A 463 29.41 16.23 -19.98
N ASP A 464 29.10 16.04 -18.72
CA ASP A 464 30.11 16.08 -17.66
C ASP A 464 31.25 15.09 -17.99
N SER A 465 32.48 15.56 -17.98
CA SER A 465 33.65 14.75 -18.37
C SER A 465 33.80 13.46 -17.58
N LYS A 466 33.32 13.42 -16.34
CA LYS A 466 33.34 12.21 -15.50
C LYS A 466 32.37 11.13 -15.98
N ASP A 467 31.31 11.51 -16.70
CA ASP A 467 30.19 10.66 -17.10
C ASP A 467 30.22 10.30 -18.60
N GLU A 468 31.28 10.72 -19.35
CA GLU A 468 31.40 10.48 -20.79
C GLU A 468 31.11 9.04 -21.18
N ALA A 469 31.69 8.07 -20.46
CA ALA A 469 31.56 6.65 -20.80
C ALA A 469 30.11 6.14 -20.81
N VAL A 470 29.22 6.77 -20.05
CA VAL A 470 27.82 6.38 -19.89
C VAL A 470 26.90 7.26 -20.72
N LEU A 471 27.14 8.58 -20.73
CA LEU A 471 26.22 9.56 -21.33
C LEU A 471 26.55 9.93 -22.79
N ALA A 472 27.66 9.47 -23.35
CA ALA A 472 28.00 9.77 -24.75
C ALA A 472 26.88 9.33 -25.71
N VAL A 473 26.35 8.12 -25.55
CA VAL A 473 25.26 7.59 -26.39
C VAL A 473 23.99 8.41 -26.27
N VAL A 474 23.68 8.91 -25.08
CA VAL A 474 22.51 9.77 -24.85
C VAL A 474 22.68 11.11 -25.58
N ALA A 475 23.88 11.70 -25.50
CA ALA A 475 24.20 12.96 -26.19
C ALA A 475 24.16 12.80 -27.70
N GLU A 476 24.68 11.69 -28.25
CA GLU A 476 24.69 11.39 -29.69
C GLU A 476 23.26 11.22 -30.23
N GLU A 477 22.40 10.44 -29.56
CA GLU A 477 21.00 10.27 -29.96
C GLU A 477 20.21 11.58 -29.77
N PHE A 478 20.47 12.35 -28.70
CA PHE A 478 19.85 13.66 -28.54
C PHE A 478 20.24 14.61 -29.65
N ALA A 479 21.51 14.69 -30.07
CA ALA A 479 21.98 15.55 -31.16
C ALA A 479 21.35 15.17 -32.49
N LYS A 480 21.23 13.86 -32.79
CA LYS A 480 20.61 13.33 -33.99
C LYS A 480 19.11 13.66 -34.02
N ASP A 481 18.38 13.38 -32.94
CA ASP A 481 16.94 13.65 -32.87
C ASP A 481 16.66 15.17 -32.83
N TYR A 482 17.54 15.97 -32.26
CA TYR A 482 17.47 17.42 -32.30
C TYR A 482 17.57 17.95 -33.74
N GLU A 483 18.52 17.43 -34.55
CA GLU A 483 18.64 17.78 -35.97
C GLU A 483 17.42 17.34 -36.77
N GLU A 484 16.88 16.15 -36.51
CA GLU A 484 15.67 15.63 -37.16
C GLU A 484 14.44 16.51 -36.86
N VAL A 485 14.25 16.91 -35.58
CA VAL A 485 13.12 17.71 -35.11
C VAL A 485 13.23 19.18 -35.53
N THR A 486 14.41 19.79 -35.46
CA THR A 486 14.57 21.24 -35.62
C THR A 486 15.18 21.64 -36.96
N GLY A 487 15.80 20.69 -37.69
CA GLY A 487 16.60 20.95 -38.90
C GLY A 487 17.94 21.63 -38.63
N ASN A 488 18.39 21.73 -37.40
CA ASN A 488 19.64 22.33 -36.96
C ASN A 488 20.53 21.32 -36.27
N SER A 489 21.82 21.31 -36.60
CA SER A 489 22.79 20.54 -35.84
C SER A 489 23.18 21.23 -34.52
N ILE A 490 23.58 20.45 -33.52
CA ILE A 490 24.03 20.90 -32.21
C ILE A 490 25.35 20.18 -31.85
N GLU A 491 26.34 20.94 -31.32
CA GLU A 491 27.67 20.42 -31.00
C GLU A 491 27.64 19.64 -29.67
N ILE A 492 28.31 18.51 -29.62
CA ILE A 492 28.54 17.74 -28.37
C ILE A 492 29.93 18.12 -27.83
N VAL A 493 30.00 18.41 -26.53
CA VAL A 493 31.24 18.79 -25.83
C VAL A 493 31.32 18.04 -24.49
N TYR A 494 32.50 17.62 -24.11
CA TYR A 494 32.78 17.02 -22.80
C TYR A 494 33.48 18.05 -21.93
N ALA A 495 32.83 18.48 -20.84
CA ALA A 495 33.36 19.52 -19.95
C ALA A 495 32.69 19.43 -18.56
N ASP A 496 33.36 19.90 -17.51
CA ASP A 496 32.91 19.80 -16.12
C ASP A 496 31.83 20.85 -15.76
N SER A 497 31.43 21.71 -16.68
CA SER A 497 30.41 22.74 -16.47
C SER A 497 29.84 23.28 -17.79
N ALA A 498 28.60 23.77 -17.71
CA ALA A 498 27.92 24.45 -18.82
C ALA A 498 28.23 25.94 -18.90
N ASN A 499 28.01 26.51 -20.08
CA ASN A 499 27.84 27.94 -20.28
C ASN A 499 26.37 28.32 -20.45
N ALA A 500 26.05 29.60 -20.36
CA ALA A 500 24.73 30.07 -20.71
C ALA A 500 24.34 29.64 -22.15
N GLY A 501 23.17 29.05 -22.31
CA GLY A 501 22.68 28.52 -23.58
C GLY A 501 22.94 27.02 -23.83
N ASP A 502 23.68 26.34 -22.95
CA ASP A 502 24.02 24.92 -23.08
C ASP A 502 22.95 24.01 -22.41
N PHE A 503 22.90 22.75 -22.89
CA PHE A 503 22.27 21.62 -22.18
C PHE A 503 23.39 20.84 -21.49
N PHE A 504 23.35 20.71 -20.18
CA PHE A 504 24.37 20.04 -19.38
C PHE A 504 23.84 18.76 -18.74
N PHE A 505 24.45 17.63 -19.05
CA PHE A 505 24.10 16.31 -18.56
C PHE A 505 25.14 15.82 -17.55
N THR A 506 24.72 15.42 -16.37
CA THR A 506 25.58 14.81 -15.34
C THR A 506 24.86 13.70 -14.61
N LEU A 507 25.59 12.66 -14.24
CA LEU A 507 25.09 11.64 -13.33
C LEU A 507 25.35 12.07 -11.88
N ILE A 508 24.39 11.77 -11.04
CA ILE A 508 24.48 11.96 -9.59
C ILE A 508 24.46 10.60 -8.90
N GLU A 509 25.05 10.56 -7.71
CA GLU A 509 24.90 9.40 -6.83
C GLU A 509 23.45 9.31 -6.35
N GLU A 510 23.02 8.14 -5.91
CA GLU A 510 21.73 7.90 -5.27
C GLU A 510 21.48 8.92 -4.15
N GLY A 511 20.20 9.21 -3.87
CA GLY A 511 19.82 10.10 -2.77
C GLY A 511 18.83 11.19 -3.12
N LYS A 512 18.39 11.27 -4.39
CA LYS A 512 17.27 12.13 -4.81
C LYS A 512 16.00 11.36 -5.18
N GLY A 513 16.03 10.04 -5.03
CA GLY A 513 14.91 9.16 -5.38
C GLY A 513 14.56 9.19 -6.87
N LEU A 514 15.54 9.42 -7.76
CA LEU A 514 15.28 9.42 -9.20
C LEU A 514 15.25 8.00 -9.76
N LYS A 515 15.98 7.07 -9.11
CA LYS A 515 16.14 5.70 -9.56
C LYS A 515 16.73 5.64 -10.99
N GLU A 516 16.57 4.53 -11.67
CA GLU A 516 17.16 4.35 -12.99
C GLU A 516 16.56 5.25 -14.08
N GLU A 517 15.27 5.56 -13.98
CA GLU A 517 14.53 6.22 -15.05
C GLU A 517 14.12 7.66 -14.74
N GLY A 518 14.25 8.11 -13.51
CA GLY A 518 13.93 9.49 -13.15
C GLY A 518 15.03 10.47 -13.50
N TYR A 519 14.64 11.73 -13.64
CA TYR A 519 15.57 12.84 -13.86
C TYR A 519 15.11 14.11 -13.15
N TYR A 520 16.08 14.94 -12.80
CA TYR A 520 15.87 16.31 -12.35
C TYR A 520 16.42 17.26 -13.41
N MET A 521 15.67 18.32 -13.75
CA MET A 521 16.08 19.32 -14.72
C MET A 521 15.88 20.71 -14.14
N ASN A 522 16.93 21.52 -14.13
CA ASN A 522 16.88 22.92 -13.75
C ASN A 522 17.05 23.79 -15.01
N ILE A 523 16.02 24.55 -15.37
CA ILE A 523 15.96 25.35 -16.60
C ILE A 523 16.16 26.82 -16.21
N GLY A 524 17.36 27.33 -16.46
CA GLY A 524 17.76 28.69 -16.17
C GLY A 524 18.47 29.33 -17.38
N GLU A 525 19.66 29.92 -17.15
CA GLU A 525 20.54 30.40 -18.25
C GLU A 525 21.11 29.22 -19.05
N SER A 526 21.26 28.05 -18.45
CA SER A 526 21.52 26.73 -19.02
C SER A 526 20.36 25.78 -18.67
N VAL A 527 20.29 24.64 -19.33
CA VAL A 527 19.44 23.52 -18.94
C VAL A 527 20.31 22.45 -18.30
N GLU A 528 20.21 22.28 -16.99
CA GLU A 528 21.01 21.33 -16.23
C GLU A 528 20.19 20.08 -15.94
N ILE A 529 20.65 18.94 -16.45
CA ILE A 529 19.99 17.62 -16.32
C ILE A 529 20.82 16.75 -15.38
N GLN A 530 20.18 16.24 -14.34
CA GLN A 530 20.74 15.30 -13.38
C GLN A 530 19.93 14.00 -13.42
N ALA A 531 20.60 12.86 -13.52
CA ALA A 531 19.97 11.53 -13.46
C ALA A 531 20.86 10.59 -12.66
N GLU A 532 20.29 9.50 -12.16
CA GLU A 532 21.08 8.45 -11.48
C GLU A 532 21.60 7.41 -12.50
N ALA A 533 20.94 7.31 -13.67
CA ALA A 533 21.37 6.44 -14.76
C ALA A 533 21.15 7.06 -16.17
N ALA A 534 21.69 6.41 -17.20
CA ALA A 534 21.55 6.85 -18.60
C ALA A 534 20.11 6.94 -19.08
N ALA A 535 19.23 6.03 -18.65
CA ALA A 535 17.82 6.01 -19.03
C ALA A 535 17.10 7.30 -18.59
N GLY A 536 17.26 7.73 -17.32
CA GLY A 536 16.70 8.99 -16.84
C GLY A 536 17.22 10.20 -17.63
N ALA A 537 18.51 10.24 -17.92
CA ALA A 537 19.10 11.29 -18.77
C ALA A 537 18.48 11.26 -20.18
N TYR A 538 18.24 10.10 -20.75
CA TYR A 538 17.61 9.96 -22.06
C TYR A 538 16.14 10.43 -22.05
N TRP A 539 15.36 10.08 -21.03
CA TRP A 539 13.96 10.53 -20.92
C TRP A 539 13.85 12.06 -20.83
N SER A 540 14.82 12.74 -20.23
CA SER A 540 14.85 14.21 -20.19
C SER A 540 14.95 14.81 -21.59
N THR A 541 15.67 14.16 -22.53
CA THR A 541 15.78 14.62 -23.91
C THR A 541 14.46 14.56 -24.66
N ARG A 542 13.62 13.56 -24.37
CA ARG A 542 12.27 13.44 -24.94
C ARG A 542 11.40 14.62 -24.51
N THR A 543 11.47 14.99 -23.23
CA THR A 543 10.78 16.17 -22.71
C THR A 543 11.25 17.45 -23.41
N ILE A 544 12.56 17.66 -23.52
CA ILE A 544 13.15 18.82 -24.21
C ILE A 544 12.66 18.88 -25.67
N LEU A 545 12.75 17.79 -26.41
CA LEU A 545 12.37 17.75 -27.83
C LEU A 545 10.87 18.00 -28.02
N GLN A 546 10.02 17.43 -27.17
CA GLN A 546 8.57 17.67 -27.23
C GLN A 546 8.21 19.15 -26.97
N ILE A 547 8.91 19.82 -26.05
CA ILE A 547 8.72 21.26 -25.84
C ILE A 547 9.17 22.03 -27.09
N LEU A 548 10.34 21.72 -27.63
CA LEU A 548 10.90 22.42 -28.81
C LEU A 548 10.05 22.22 -30.07
N THR A 549 9.40 21.09 -30.26
CA THR A 549 8.43 20.90 -31.38
C THR A 549 7.27 21.90 -31.33
N GLN A 550 6.89 22.35 -30.16
CA GLN A 550 5.77 23.29 -29.96
C GLN A 550 6.22 24.75 -30.00
N THR A 551 7.39 25.04 -29.43
CA THR A 551 7.87 26.42 -29.21
C THR A 551 8.90 26.87 -30.25
N GLY A 552 9.49 25.95 -30.98
CA GLY A 552 10.56 26.15 -31.94
C GLY A 552 11.93 26.17 -31.29
N ASN A 553 12.22 27.11 -30.39
CA ASN A 553 13.55 27.23 -29.79
C ASN A 553 13.55 27.73 -28.34
N THR A 554 12.42 27.74 -27.67
CA THR A 554 12.34 28.21 -26.27
C THR A 554 11.83 27.10 -25.34
N ILE A 555 12.30 27.12 -24.10
CA ILE A 555 11.84 26.24 -23.02
C ILE A 555 11.54 27.12 -21.81
N PRO A 556 10.33 27.09 -21.23
CA PRO A 556 10.00 27.89 -20.06
C PRO A 556 10.94 27.58 -18.89
N MET A 557 11.48 28.61 -18.23
CA MET A 557 12.34 28.45 -17.07
C MET A 557 11.56 27.85 -15.89
N GLY A 558 12.22 26.95 -15.17
CA GLY A 558 11.63 26.26 -14.02
C GLY A 558 12.42 25.01 -13.61
N GLN A 559 11.83 24.21 -12.77
CA GLN A 559 12.39 22.95 -12.30
C GLN A 559 11.43 21.79 -12.62
N ILE A 560 12.01 20.70 -13.04
CA ILE A 560 11.31 19.42 -13.32
C ILE A 560 11.95 18.36 -12.44
N ARG A 561 11.11 17.53 -11.81
CA ARG A 561 11.49 16.22 -11.28
C ARG A 561 10.48 15.23 -11.85
N ASP A 562 10.96 14.31 -12.68
CA ASP A 562 10.09 13.45 -13.50
C ASP A 562 10.56 12.00 -13.45
N TYR A 563 9.61 11.08 -13.35
CA TYR A 563 9.84 9.66 -13.11
C TYR A 563 8.59 8.85 -13.42
N PRO A 564 8.72 7.55 -13.78
CA PRO A 564 7.58 6.69 -14.06
C PRO A 564 6.89 6.18 -12.78
N LYS A 565 5.59 5.85 -12.90
CA LYS A 565 4.84 5.12 -11.88
C LYS A 565 5.11 3.61 -11.94
N TYR A 566 5.24 3.05 -13.15
CA TYR A 566 5.45 1.62 -13.37
C TYR A 566 6.77 1.36 -14.10
N GLU A 567 7.46 0.31 -13.69
CA GLU A 567 8.71 -0.15 -14.29
C GLU A 567 8.52 -0.59 -15.74
N VAL A 568 7.54 -1.45 -16.02
CA VAL A 568 7.22 -1.92 -17.38
C VAL A 568 6.12 -1.08 -18.00
N ARG A 569 6.46 -0.43 -19.13
CA ARG A 569 5.56 0.35 -19.97
C ARG A 569 5.69 -0.18 -21.40
N GLY A 570 5.00 -1.31 -21.61
CA GLY A 570 5.29 -2.23 -22.70
C GLY A 570 4.35 -2.18 -23.89
N PHE A 571 4.85 -2.74 -24.97
CA PHE A 571 4.10 -3.10 -26.15
C PHE A 571 4.58 -4.44 -26.72
N MET A 572 3.66 -5.30 -27.14
CA MET A 572 3.96 -6.54 -27.84
C MET A 572 3.48 -6.50 -29.29
N LEU A 573 4.33 -6.93 -30.22
CA LEU A 573 3.99 -7.04 -31.63
C LEU A 573 4.17 -8.48 -32.12
N ASP A 574 3.10 -9.07 -32.63
CA ASP A 574 3.13 -10.32 -33.38
C ASP A 574 3.73 -10.09 -34.78
N VAL A 575 5.01 -10.34 -34.91
CA VAL A 575 5.75 -10.29 -36.18
C VAL A 575 5.78 -11.65 -36.88
N ALA A 576 5.35 -12.72 -36.18
CA ALA A 576 5.39 -14.09 -36.69
C ALA A 576 4.29 -14.36 -37.72
N ARG A 577 3.01 -14.16 -37.32
CA ARG A 577 1.87 -14.41 -38.19
C ARG A 577 1.82 -13.46 -39.37
N ARG A 578 2.47 -12.31 -39.24
CA ARG A 578 2.60 -11.35 -40.37
C ARG A 578 4.05 -10.85 -40.46
N PRO A 579 4.67 -10.87 -41.65
CA PRO A 579 5.98 -10.27 -41.84
C PRO A 579 5.87 -8.73 -41.78
N PHE A 580 6.76 -8.11 -41.01
CA PHE A 580 6.94 -6.67 -40.94
C PHE A 580 8.32 -6.29 -41.46
N SER A 581 8.40 -5.18 -42.19
CA SER A 581 9.70 -4.63 -42.55
C SER A 581 10.42 -4.20 -41.26
N LYS A 582 11.74 -4.45 -41.20
CA LYS A 582 12.59 -4.04 -40.05
C LYS A 582 12.45 -2.55 -39.76
N LYS A 583 12.24 -1.74 -40.82
CA LYS A 583 11.99 -0.30 -40.69
C LYS A 583 10.76 0.03 -39.87
N ILE A 584 9.64 -0.68 -40.06
CA ILE A 584 8.42 -0.43 -39.29
C ILE A 584 8.61 -0.82 -37.82
N VAL A 585 9.31 -1.92 -37.54
CA VAL A 585 9.62 -2.32 -36.16
C VAL A 585 10.54 -1.29 -35.47
N ASP A 586 11.51 -0.75 -36.19
CA ASP A 586 12.38 0.34 -35.71
C ASP A 586 11.57 1.63 -35.46
N GLU A 587 10.61 1.98 -36.31
CA GLU A 587 9.71 3.11 -36.11
C GLU A 587 8.79 2.92 -34.89
N VAL A 588 8.32 1.68 -34.66
CA VAL A 588 7.59 1.34 -33.42
C VAL A 588 8.46 1.60 -32.19
N ALA A 589 9.67 1.07 -32.17
CA ALA A 589 10.59 1.26 -31.04
C ALA A 589 10.92 2.75 -30.79
N LYS A 590 11.19 3.53 -31.85
CA LYS A 590 11.44 4.97 -31.73
C LYS A 590 10.25 5.74 -31.19
N ASN A 591 9.03 5.38 -31.60
CA ASN A 591 7.84 6.04 -31.08
C ASN A 591 7.51 5.60 -29.63
N MET A 592 7.82 4.37 -29.26
CA MET A 592 7.80 3.95 -27.86
C MET A 592 8.73 4.84 -27.01
N LEU A 593 9.99 5.00 -27.45
CA LEU A 593 10.96 5.88 -26.78
C LEU A 593 10.50 7.34 -26.73
N TRP A 594 9.85 7.86 -27.79
CA TRP A 594 9.32 9.21 -27.79
C TRP A 594 8.31 9.47 -26.68
N TYR A 595 7.50 8.45 -26.36
CA TYR A 595 6.51 8.47 -25.28
C TYR A 595 7.02 7.81 -23.98
N LYS A 596 8.33 7.62 -23.83
CA LYS A 596 8.94 7.03 -22.62
C LYS A 596 8.43 5.61 -22.29
N MET A 597 8.03 4.84 -23.30
CA MET A 597 7.78 3.40 -23.19
C MET A 597 9.10 2.63 -23.33
N ASN A 598 9.26 1.54 -22.59
CA ASN A 598 10.57 0.91 -22.39
C ASN A 598 10.64 -0.61 -22.56
N ASP A 599 9.56 -1.28 -22.96
CA ASP A 599 9.54 -2.75 -23.07
C ASP A 599 8.83 -3.18 -24.38
N LEU A 600 9.62 -3.61 -25.37
CA LEU A 600 9.12 -4.10 -26.66
C LEU A 600 9.28 -5.61 -26.76
N GLN A 601 8.19 -6.36 -26.62
CA GLN A 601 8.16 -7.80 -26.81
C GLN A 601 7.89 -8.13 -28.28
N LEU A 602 8.73 -8.98 -28.88
CA LEU A 602 8.60 -9.45 -30.24
C LEU A 602 8.22 -10.93 -30.25
N HIS A 603 6.98 -11.21 -30.66
CA HIS A 603 6.48 -12.56 -30.82
C HIS A 603 7.01 -13.13 -32.16
N LEU A 604 8.11 -13.94 -32.07
CA LEU A 604 8.95 -14.30 -33.21
C LEU A 604 8.51 -15.56 -33.94
N ASN A 605 7.70 -16.42 -33.32
CA ASN A 605 7.13 -17.60 -33.97
C ASN A 605 5.65 -17.75 -33.72
N ASP A 606 4.91 -18.09 -34.70
CA ASP A 606 3.52 -18.52 -34.63
C ASP A 606 2.98 -18.94 -36.01
N ASN A 607 1.67 -19.26 -36.05
CA ASN A 607 0.96 -19.72 -37.22
C ASN A 607 -0.44 -19.15 -37.32
N TYR A 608 -1.08 -19.36 -38.45
CA TYR A 608 -2.51 -19.07 -38.60
C TYR A 608 -3.31 -19.75 -37.49
N ILE A 609 -4.10 -18.96 -36.74
CA ILE A 609 -4.71 -19.40 -35.48
C ILE A 609 -5.83 -20.46 -35.69
N PHE A 610 -6.58 -20.41 -36.80
CA PHE A 610 -7.72 -21.28 -37.05
C PHE A 610 -7.33 -22.55 -37.79
N LEU A 611 -6.48 -23.39 -37.20
CA LEU A 611 -6.08 -24.67 -37.80
C LEU A 611 -7.25 -25.62 -37.97
N GLU A 612 -8.34 -25.46 -37.24
CA GLU A 612 -9.61 -26.15 -37.40
C GLU A 612 -10.33 -25.89 -38.73
N ASP A 613 -9.99 -24.82 -39.45
CA ASP A 613 -10.49 -24.54 -40.81
C ASP A 613 -9.97 -25.50 -41.85
N TYR A 614 -8.87 -26.24 -41.55
CA TYR A 614 -8.31 -27.24 -42.44
C TYR A 614 -9.00 -28.60 -42.29
N PRO A 615 -9.20 -29.34 -43.40
CA PRO A 615 -10.00 -30.56 -43.40
C PRO A 615 -9.40 -31.69 -42.55
N ASP A 616 -8.11 -31.71 -42.36
CA ASP A 616 -7.41 -32.71 -41.55
C ASP A 616 -6.04 -32.22 -41.09
N SER A 617 -5.39 -33.04 -40.29
CA SER A 617 -4.09 -32.74 -39.70
C SER A 617 -2.95 -32.60 -40.71
N GLU A 618 -3.03 -33.29 -41.87
CA GLU A 618 -2.03 -33.19 -42.94
C GLU A 618 -2.21 -31.85 -43.69
N ALA A 619 -3.43 -31.46 -43.99
CA ALA A 619 -3.75 -30.20 -44.62
C ALA A 619 -3.37 -29.01 -43.72
N ALA A 620 -3.55 -29.11 -42.41
CA ALA A 620 -3.17 -28.08 -41.44
C ALA A 620 -1.66 -27.77 -41.45
N MET A 621 -0.82 -28.72 -41.87
CA MET A 621 0.62 -28.50 -42.05
C MET A 621 0.95 -27.53 -43.20
N THR A 622 -0.02 -27.21 -44.06
CA THR A 622 0.15 -26.20 -45.14
C THR A 622 -0.21 -24.78 -44.67
N ALA A 623 -0.72 -24.63 -43.45
CA ALA A 623 -1.06 -23.31 -42.91
C ALA A 623 0.15 -22.38 -42.85
N TYR A 624 -0.09 -21.09 -42.96
CA TYR A 624 0.95 -20.07 -42.82
C TYR A 624 1.56 -20.12 -41.41
N GLU A 625 2.88 -19.97 -41.33
CA GLU A 625 3.64 -19.82 -40.09
C GLU A 625 4.87 -18.92 -40.30
N GLY A 626 5.41 -18.40 -39.24
CA GLY A 626 6.64 -17.64 -39.24
C GLY A 626 7.56 -18.04 -38.09
N PHE A 627 8.87 -18.03 -38.38
CA PHE A 627 9.94 -17.95 -37.41
C PHE A 627 10.91 -16.88 -37.85
N ARG A 628 10.90 -15.72 -37.16
CA ARG A 628 11.48 -14.46 -37.64
C ARG A 628 12.94 -14.24 -37.25
N LEU A 629 13.66 -15.28 -36.83
CA LEU A 629 15.06 -15.15 -36.45
C LEU A 629 15.89 -16.19 -37.24
N GLU A 630 17.09 -15.81 -37.68
CA GLU A 630 18.04 -16.70 -38.34
C GLU A 630 18.38 -17.89 -37.44
N SER A 631 18.20 -19.10 -37.94
CA SER A 631 18.50 -20.37 -37.25
C SER A 631 19.32 -21.33 -38.11
N ASP A 632 20.20 -22.06 -37.45
CA ASP A 632 20.97 -23.13 -38.05
C ASP A 632 20.18 -24.46 -38.13
N ILE A 633 18.97 -24.51 -37.52
CA ILE A 633 18.14 -25.71 -37.51
C ILE A 633 17.55 -25.96 -38.90
N LYS A 634 17.86 -27.14 -39.41
CA LYS A 634 17.40 -27.66 -40.71
C LYS A 634 16.66 -28.97 -40.54
N ALA A 635 15.64 -29.17 -41.35
CA ALA A 635 14.91 -30.43 -41.38
C ALA A 635 15.66 -31.48 -42.21
N ASP A 636 15.54 -32.75 -41.83
CA ASP A 636 16.04 -33.88 -42.56
C ASP A 636 14.97 -34.44 -43.55
N GLY A 637 15.33 -34.66 -44.80
CA GLY A 637 14.50 -35.33 -45.81
C GLY A 637 13.55 -34.43 -46.60
N ASP A 638 12.58 -35.05 -47.31
CA ASP A 638 11.57 -34.36 -48.14
C ASP A 638 10.40 -33.85 -47.28
N LEU A 639 10.64 -32.84 -46.48
CA LEU A 639 9.62 -32.22 -45.65
C LEU A 639 9.05 -30.94 -46.26
N ILE A 640 7.89 -30.47 -45.77
CA ILE A 640 7.22 -29.26 -46.23
C ILE A 640 8.09 -28.03 -45.97
N LYS A 641 8.85 -28.04 -44.88
CA LYS A 641 9.77 -26.96 -44.50
C LYS A 641 11.15 -27.55 -44.24
N HIS A 642 12.18 -27.02 -44.88
CA HIS A 642 13.56 -27.47 -44.76
C HIS A 642 14.36 -26.62 -43.76
N ASP A 643 14.12 -25.34 -43.72
CA ASP A 643 14.77 -24.38 -42.86
C ASP A 643 13.79 -23.86 -41.79
N LEU A 644 14.20 -23.76 -40.53
CA LEU A 644 13.36 -23.16 -39.50
C LEU A 644 13.10 -21.68 -39.79
N THR A 645 14.13 -20.95 -40.21
CA THR A 645 14.03 -19.53 -40.58
C THR A 645 12.96 -19.28 -41.67
N SER A 646 12.14 -18.31 -41.54
CA SER A 646 11.18 -17.88 -42.57
C SER A 646 11.89 -17.43 -43.84
N GLU A 647 11.28 -17.74 -45.01
CA GLU A 647 11.83 -17.37 -46.32
C GLU A 647 11.62 -15.89 -46.67
N ASP A 648 10.64 -15.23 -46.06
CA ASP A 648 10.24 -13.85 -46.35
C ASP A 648 11.08 -12.83 -45.57
N ILE A 649 10.67 -12.42 -44.35
CA ILE A 649 11.37 -11.47 -43.52
C ILE A 649 11.81 -12.12 -42.21
N TYR A 650 13.06 -11.91 -41.83
CA TYR A 650 13.67 -12.35 -40.57
C TYR A 650 14.80 -11.41 -40.18
N TRP A 651 15.20 -11.44 -38.92
CA TRP A 651 16.43 -10.83 -38.43
C TRP A 651 17.55 -11.83 -38.46
N THR A 652 18.73 -11.43 -38.96
CA THR A 652 19.95 -12.21 -38.73
C THR A 652 20.30 -12.16 -37.25
N LYS A 653 21.10 -13.11 -36.77
CA LYS A 653 21.60 -13.14 -35.40
C LYS A 653 22.30 -11.83 -34.99
N ASP A 654 23.09 -11.27 -35.94
CA ASP A 654 23.79 -10.00 -35.69
C ASP A 654 22.86 -8.79 -35.62
N GLU A 655 21.84 -8.72 -36.49
CA GLU A 655 20.85 -7.65 -36.46
C GLU A 655 20.01 -7.67 -35.17
N MET A 656 19.59 -8.85 -34.69
CA MET A 656 18.84 -8.98 -33.44
C MET A 656 19.70 -8.58 -32.26
N ARG A 657 20.94 -9.05 -32.21
CA ARG A 657 21.89 -8.67 -31.16
C ARG A 657 22.10 -7.16 -31.10
N SER A 658 22.37 -6.53 -32.23
CA SER A 658 22.55 -5.08 -32.33
C SER A 658 21.31 -4.35 -31.87
N MET A 659 20.13 -4.76 -32.31
CA MET A 659 18.85 -4.16 -31.91
C MET A 659 18.69 -4.21 -30.38
N ILE A 660 18.89 -5.35 -29.76
CA ILE A 660 18.79 -5.51 -28.30
C ILE A 660 19.77 -4.57 -27.58
N GLN A 661 21.06 -4.59 -28.01
CA GLN A 661 22.11 -3.82 -27.34
C GLN A 661 21.96 -2.29 -27.53
N ASP A 662 21.54 -1.85 -28.73
CA ASP A 662 21.44 -0.42 -29.03
C ASP A 662 20.24 0.20 -28.33
N TYR A 663 19.09 -0.46 -28.30
CA TYR A 663 17.92 0.05 -27.55
C TYR A 663 18.10 -0.03 -26.04
N ARG A 664 18.80 -1.05 -25.50
CA ARG A 664 19.13 -1.14 -24.07
C ARG A 664 19.93 0.07 -23.57
N LYS A 665 20.87 0.58 -24.38
CA LYS A 665 21.65 1.80 -24.03
C LYS A 665 20.79 3.04 -23.84
N LEU A 666 19.58 3.03 -24.41
CA LEU A 666 18.59 4.11 -24.34
C LEU A 666 17.50 3.82 -23.30
N GLY A 667 17.63 2.76 -22.51
CA GLY A 667 16.66 2.37 -21.47
C GLY A 667 15.45 1.58 -22.00
N MET A 668 15.53 0.98 -23.22
CA MET A 668 14.48 0.10 -23.72
C MET A 668 14.93 -1.36 -23.74
N THR A 669 14.10 -2.22 -23.19
CA THR A 669 14.23 -3.68 -23.26
C THR A 669 13.55 -4.22 -24.51
N ILE A 670 14.27 -4.99 -25.33
CA ILE A 670 13.70 -5.81 -26.38
C ILE A 670 13.58 -7.24 -25.85
N VAL A 671 12.37 -7.78 -25.82
CA VAL A 671 12.07 -9.11 -25.29
C VAL A 671 11.77 -10.06 -26.45
N PRO A 672 12.73 -10.93 -26.86
CA PRO A 672 12.48 -11.97 -27.83
C PRO A 672 11.61 -13.06 -27.21
N GLU A 673 10.61 -13.50 -27.98
CA GLU A 673 9.71 -14.57 -27.57
C GLU A 673 9.75 -15.74 -28.54
N PHE A 674 9.92 -16.95 -27.99
CA PHE A 674 9.64 -18.21 -28.67
C PHE A 674 8.50 -18.91 -27.96
N ASP A 675 7.33 -18.89 -28.56
CA ASP A 675 6.15 -19.48 -27.97
C ASP A 675 6.09 -20.98 -28.18
N THR A 676 6.07 -21.69 -27.07
CA THR A 676 6.00 -23.16 -26.94
C THR A 676 5.25 -23.53 -25.66
N PRO A 677 4.60 -24.68 -25.54
CA PRO A 677 4.55 -25.85 -26.46
C PRO A 677 3.34 -25.83 -27.41
N ALA A 678 2.44 -24.86 -27.31
CA ALA A 678 1.44 -24.50 -28.33
C ALA A 678 2.08 -23.55 -29.35
N HIS A 679 1.34 -23.03 -30.33
CA HIS A 679 1.82 -22.03 -31.31
C HIS A 679 3.11 -22.45 -32.06
N SER A 680 3.34 -23.72 -32.11
CA SER A 680 4.64 -24.32 -32.48
C SER A 680 4.66 -24.96 -33.89
N LEU A 681 3.77 -24.52 -34.82
CA LEU A 681 3.70 -25.12 -36.16
C LEU A 681 4.99 -24.91 -36.96
N SER A 682 5.67 -23.78 -36.79
CA SER A 682 6.98 -23.51 -37.40
C SER A 682 8.02 -24.58 -37.03
N PHE A 683 8.01 -24.96 -35.76
CA PHE A 683 8.92 -26.00 -35.22
C PHE A 683 8.48 -27.39 -35.62
N THR A 684 7.19 -27.69 -35.57
CA THR A 684 6.68 -29.03 -35.91
C THR A 684 6.66 -29.29 -37.42
N LYS A 685 6.81 -28.30 -38.29
CA LYS A 685 7.06 -28.46 -39.71
C LYS A 685 8.49 -28.97 -40.00
N VAL A 686 9.48 -28.55 -39.22
CA VAL A 686 10.88 -29.07 -39.33
C VAL A 686 11.10 -30.34 -38.51
N ARG A 687 10.26 -30.58 -37.47
CA ARG A 687 10.28 -31.79 -36.62
C ARG A 687 8.86 -32.36 -36.45
N PRO A 688 8.29 -32.91 -37.55
CA PRO A 688 6.92 -33.46 -37.55
C PRO A 688 6.75 -34.67 -36.59
N ASP A 689 7.83 -35.35 -36.24
CA ASP A 689 7.85 -36.43 -35.25
C ASP A 689 7.55 -35.94 -33.80
N LEU A 690 7.73 -34.65 -33.53
CA LEU A 690 7.44 -34.04 -32.20
C LEU A 690 6.03 -33.48 -32.12
N ARG A 691 5.27 -33.43 -33.20
CA ARG A 691 3.93 -32.90 -33.21
C ARG A 691 2.93 -33.78 -32.45
N MET A 692 1.95 -33.18 -31.81
CA MET A 692 0.87 -33.90 -31.13
C MET A 692 0.02 -34.71 -32.13
N GLY A 693 -0.18 -34.19 -33.36
CA GLY A 693 -0.83 -34.93 -34.46
C GLY A 693 -2.34 -35.11 -34.29
N THR A 694 -2.96 -34.26 -33.46
CA THR A 694 -4.42 -34.20 -33.29
C THR A 694 -5.09 -33.34 -34.35
N SER A 695 -6.40 -33.36 -34.42
CA SER A 695 -7.18 -32.46 -35.28
C SER A 695 -7.51 -31.15 -34.53
N GLY A 696 -7.79 -30.09 -35.31
CA GLY A 696 -8.19 -28.82 -34.77
C GLY A 696 -7.01 -27.97 -34.30
N ARG A 697 -7.23 -27.14 -33.29
CA ARG A 697 -6.23 -26.18 -32.80
C ARG A 697 -4.95 -26.82 -32.29
N GLU A 698 -5.03 -28.03 -31.72
CA GLU A 698 -3.87 -28.72 -31.13
C GLU A 698 -2.89 -29.27 -32.21
N ASN A 699 -3.10 -28.99 -33.51
CA ASN A 699 -2.19 -29.39 -34.57
C ASN A 699 -0.82 -28.74 -34.55
N ASP A 700 -0.72 -27.55 -33.94
CA ASP A 700 0.54 -26.84 -33.75
C ASP A 700 1.29 -27.20 -32.46
N HIS A 701 0.71 -28.04 -31.59
CA HIS A 701 1.27 -28.38 -30.30
C HIS A 701 2.42 -29.41 -30.40
N PHE A 702 3.43 -29.22 -29.56
CA PHE A 702 4.39 -30.26 -29.23
C PHE A 702 3.73 -31.42 -28.46
N ASN A 703 4.19 -32.65 -28.71
CA ASN A 703 3.70 -33.85 -28.05
C ASN A 703 4.36 -34.05 -26.68
N LEU A 704 3.88 -33.42 -25.66
CA LEU A 704 4.40 -33.58 -24.28
C LEU A 704 3.96 -34.91 -23.63
N HIS A 705 3.06 -35.67 -24.25
CA HIS A 705 2.60 -36.93 -23.71
C HIS A 705 3.61 -38.07 -23.93
N SER A 706 3.97 -38.33 -25.19
CA SER A 706 4.83 -39.47 -25.55
C SER A 706 6.22 -39.05 -26.02
N LYS A 707 6.46 -37.77 -26.26
CA LYS A 707 7.68 -37.16 -26.78
C LYS A 707 8.23 -36.07 -25.90
N TYR A 708 7.94 -36.13 -24.61
CA TYR A 708 8.34 -35.08 -23.68
C TYR A 708 9.81 -34.69 -23.77
N ASN A 709 10.69 -35.67 -23.59
CA ASN A 709 12.13 -35.40 -23.56
C ASN A 709 12.66 -34.94 -24.93
N ASP A 710 12.17 -35.52 -26.03
CA ASP A 710 12.60 -35.14 -27.38
C ASP A 710 12.13 -33.71 -27.71
N SER A 711 10.91 -33.30 -27.23
CA SER A 711 10.37 -31.96 -27.40
C SER A 711 11.12 -30.94 -26.56
N LEU A 712 11.38 -31.25 -25.30
CA LEU A 712 12.15 -30.38 -24.39
C LEU A 712 13.59 -30.18 -24.93
N GLU A 713 14.26 -31.27 -25.34
CA GLU A 713 15.60 -31.21 -25.94
C GLU A 713 15.63 -30.33 -27.19
N PHE A 714 14.61 -30.42 -28.04
CA PHE A 714 14.53 -29.56 -29.23
C PHE A 714 14.42 -28.10 -28.86
N VAL A 715 13.51 -27.75 -27.91
CA VAL A 715 13.26 -26.36 -27.53
C VAL A 715 14.44 -25.76 -26.75
N THR A 716 15.06 -26.52 -25.86
CA THR A 716 16.25 -26.06 -25.14
C THR A 716 17.45 -25.89 -26.07
N ASN A 717 17.65 -26.78 -27.05
CA ASN A 717 18.69 -26.61 -28.07
C ASN A 717 18.43 -25.41 -28.98
N LEU A 718 17.15 -25.07 -29.27
CA LEU A 718 16.79 -23.85 -29.99
C LEU A 718 17.20 -22.63 -29.19
N TRP A 719 16.86 -22.55 -27.88
CA TRP A 719 17.30 -21.48 -27.01
C TRP A 719 18.81 -21.37 -26.90
N ASP A 720 19.51 -22.52 -26.76
CA ASP A 720 20.98 -22.60 -26.69
C ASP A 720 21.68 -21.99 -27.92
N GLU A 721 21.05 -22.03 -29.08
CA GLU A 721 21.57 -21.40 -30.30
C GLU A 721 21.75 -19.87 -30.15
N TYR A 722 20.95 -19.24 -29.29
CA TYR A 722 20.97 -17.80 -29.08
C TYR A 722 21.54 -17.38 -27.72
N LEU A 723 21.46 -18.25 -26.72
CA LEU A 723 21.90 -17.95 -25.35
C LEU A 723 23.38 -18.26 -25.13
N LYS A 724 23.98 -19.16 -25.94
CA LYS A 724 25.33 -19.68 -25.71
C LYS A 724 26.33 -19.18 -26.76
N GLY A 725 27.62 -19.29 -26.43
CA GLY A 725 28.72 -18.90 -27.29
C GLY A 725 29.51 -17.73 -26.76
N GLU A 726 30.51 -17.30 -27.52
CA GLU A 726 31.43 -16.21 -27.14
C GLU A 726 30.75 -14.83 -27.25
N ASN A 727 29.74 -14.70 -28.12
CA ASN A 727 28.96 -13.50 -28.35
C ASN A 727 27.50 -13.90 -28.59
N PRO A 728 26.74 -14.24 -27.53
CA PRO A 728 25.39 -14.74 -27.68
C PRO A 728 24.47 -13.65 -28.28
N VAL A 729 23.39 -14.08 -28.94
CA VAL A 729 22.37 -13.12 -29.44
C VAL A 729 21.59 -12.52 -28.27
N PHE A 730 21.24 -13.37 -27.33
CA PHE A 730 20.58 -13.02 -26.07
C PHE A 730 21.57 -13.21 -24.93
N ASP A 731 22.22 -12.12 -24.54
CA ASP A 731 23.13 -12.11 -23.39
C ASP A 731 22.38 -12.23 -22.06
N GLN A 732 23.08 -12.29 -20.93
CA GLN A 732 22.48 -12.48 -19.62
C GLN A 732 21.57 -11.33 -19.19
N ASP A 733 21.75 -10.14 -19.75
CA ASP A 733 20.90 -8.98 -19.48
C ASP A 733 19.64 -8.97 -20.37
N THR A 734 19.46 -9.95 -21.26
CA THR A 734 18.29 -10.06 -22.12
C THR A 734 17.19 -10.84 -21.40
N ILE A 735 16.01 -10.22 -21.25
CA ILE A 735 14.79 -10.91 -20.81
C ILE A 735 14.28 -11.77 -21.98
N ILE A 736 14.04 -13.04 -21.75
CA ILE A 736 13.52 -13.97 -22.77
C ILE A 736 12.10 -14.41 -22.41
N ASN A 737 11.18 -14.43 -23.38
CA ASN A 737 9.85 -14.97 -23.18
C ASN A 737 9.74 -16.37 -23.80
N VAL A 738 9.39 -17.38 -22.98
CA VAL A 738 9.32 -18.79 -23.36
C VAL A 738 7.93 -19.25 -23.82
N GLY A 739 6.97 -18.31 -23.91
CA GLY A 739 5.58 -18.59 -24.27
C GLY A 739 4.79 -19.21 -23.11
N THR A 740 4.28 -20.41 -23.32
CA THR A 740 3.55 -21.27 -22.35
C THR A 740 2.09 -20.87 -22.12
N ASP A 741 1.38 -20.57 -23.19
CA ASP A 741 -0.07 -20.41 -23.17
C ASP A 741 -0.79 -21.52 -23.99
N GLU A 742 -2.09 -21.48 -23.96
CA GLU A 742 -3.10 -22.21 -24.73
C GLU A 742 -2.87 -23.73 -24.95
N TYR A 743 -1.96 -24.38 -24.23
CA TYR A 743 -1.73 -25.82 -24.37
C TYR A 743 -2.90 -26.67 -23.89
N SER A 744 -3.01 -27.92 -24.42
CA SER A 744 -4.09 -28.85 -24.10
C SER A 744 -4.26 -29.13 -22.61
N ALA A 745 -5.48 -28.99 -22.07
CA ALA A 745 -5.80 -29.31 -20.68
C ALA A 745 -5.65 -30.80 -20.36
N THR A 746 -5.63 -31.68 -21.36
CA THR A 746 -5.49 -33.13 -21.16
C THR A 746 -4.14 -33.48 -20.54
N TYR A 747 -3.13 -32.68 -20.78
CA TYR A 747 -1.74 -32.97 -20.37
C TYR A 747 -1.20 -31.87 -19.43
N THR A 748 -2.04 -31.40 -18.50
CA THR A 748 -1.72 -30.33 -17.56
C THR A 748 -0.42 -30.57 -16.78
N GLU A 749 -0.21 -31.76 -16.23
CA GLU A 749 1.00 -32.04 -15.43
C GLU A 749 2.28 -32.00 -16.27
N GLN A 750 2.21 -32.51 -17.50
CA GLN A 750 3.34 -32.46 -18.46
C GLN A 750 3.62 -31.03 -18.90
N PHE A 751 2.56 -30.24 -19.12
CA PHE A 751 2.67 -28.82 -19.45
C PHE A 751 3.34 -28.05 -18.32
N ARG A 752 2.87 -28.21 -17.07
CA ARG A 752 3.47 -27.55 -15.90
C ARG A 752 4.94 -27.90 -15.74
N LYS A 753 5.29 -29.18 -15.89
CA LYS A 753 6.69 -29.63 -15.86
C LYS A 753 7.51 -29.01 -16.98
N PHE A 754 6.98 -28.92 -18.20
CA PHE A 754 7.65 -28.32 -19.35
C PHE A 754 7.89 -26.82 -19.13
N THR A 755 6.92 -26.11 -18.58
CA THR A 755 7.04 -24.71 -18.19
C THR A 755 8.16 -24.53 -17.15
N ASP A 756 8.19 -25.34 -16.11
CA ASP A 756 9.25 -25.30 -15.09
C ASP A 756 10.63 -25.62 -15.66
N ASP A 757 10.74 -26.62 -16.51
CA ASP A 757 12.00 -27.00 -17.15
C ASP A 757 12.54 -25.90 -18.09
N LEU A 758 11.66 -25.14 -18.79
CA LEU A 758 12.06 -24.00 -19.61
C LEU A 758 12.52 -22.80 -18.77
N ILE A 759 11.79 -22.51 -17.69
CA ILE A 759 12.20 -21.46 -16.75
C ILE A 759 13.58 -21.80 -16.19
N ALA A 760 13.78 -23.06 -15.73
CA ALA A 760 15.08 -23.52 -15.25
C ALA A 760 16.18 -23.31 -16.27
N HIS A 761 15.94 -23.67 -17.53
CA HIS A 761 16.91 -23.54 -18.59
C HIS A 761 17.34 -22.08 -18.83
N GLY A 762 16.38 -21.14 -18.86
CA GLY A 762 16.70 -19.72 -19.01
C GLY A 762 17.47 -19.16 -17.81
N GLN A 763 17.03 -19.47 -16.59
CA GLN A 763 17.70 -19.04 -15.35
C GLN A 763 19.10 -19.65 -15.19
N GLU A 764 19.32 -20.91 -15.59
CA GLU A 764 20.64 -21.56 -15.59
C GLU A 764 21.62 -20.87 -16.55
N ASN A 765 21.14 -20.21 -17.60
CA ASN A 765 21.93 -19.38 -18.51
C ASN A 765 22.12 -17.95 -17.99
N GLY A 766 21.48 -17.57 -16.88
CA GLY A 766 21.57 -16.25 -16.25
C GLY A 766 20.54 -15.24 -16.71
N ASN A 767 19.55 -15.64 -17.53
CA ASN A 767 18.53 -14.77 -18.07
C ASN A 767 17.31 -14.64 -17.14
N THR A 768 16.70 -13.48 -17.08
CA THR A 768 15.34 -13.32 -16.59
C THR A 768 14.36 -13.98 -17.57
N VAL A 769 13.49 -14.81 -17.05
CA VAL A 769 12.51 -15.55 -17.87
C VAL A 769 11.14 -14.91 -17.71
N ARG A 770 10.51 -14.61 -18.84
CA ARG A 770 9.12 -14.16 -18.94
C ARG A 770 8.27 -15.26 -19.57
N LEU A 771 7.00 -15.31 -19.27
CA LEU A 771 6.06 -16.28 -19.83
C LEU A 771 4.63 -15.73 -19.91
N TRP A 772 3.78 -16.39 -20.71
CA TRP A 772 2.34 -16.14 -20.70
C TRP A 772 1.66 -16.94 -19.59
N GLY A 773 0.84 -16.26 -18.80
CA GLY A 773 0.17 -16.84 -17.64
C GLY A 773 -0.91 -17.87 -18.02
N SER A 774 -0.75 -19.10 -17.57
CA SER A 774 -1.66 -20.23 -17.83
C SER A 774 -1.95 -21.11 -16.64
N LEU A 775 -1.34 -20.87 -15.48
CA LEU A 775 -1.29 -21.82 -14.38
C LEU A 775 -2.59 -21.96 -13.59
N THR A 776 -3.53 -21.01 -13.71
CA THR A 776 -4.89 -21.16 -13.16
C THR A 776 -5.72 -22.11 -14.02
N ALA A 777 -5.73 -21.93 -15.34
CA ALA A 777 -6.43 -22.82 -16.27
C ALA A 777 -5.74 -24.20 -16.38
N ARG A 778 -4.44 -24.26 -16.19
CA ARG A 778 -3.62 -25.48 -16.12
C ARG A 778 -3.22 -25.75 -14.67
N ASN A 779 -4.23 -25.73 -13.77
CA ASN A 779 -4.04 -26.07 -12.36
C ASN A 779 -3.71 -27.55 -12.19
N GLY A 780 -2.64 -27.86 -11.46
CA GLY A 780 -2.15 -29.21 -11.26
C GLY A 780 -1.22 -29.31 -10.05
N SER A 781 -0.72 -30.51 -9.78
CA SER A 781 0.12 -30.82 -8.62
C SER A 781 1.62 -30.61 -8.87
N THR A 782 2.05 -30.59 -10.14
CA THR A 782 3.45 -30.33 -10.49
C THR A 782 3.78 -28.86 -10.18
N PRO A 783 4.75 -28.59 -9.29
CA PRO A 783 5.14 -27.22 -8.99
C PRO A 783 5.78 -26.55 -10.21
N VAL A 784 5.62 -25.23 -10.29
CA VAL A 784 6.30 -24.38 -11.27
C VAL A 784 6.96 -23.25 -10.47
N ARG A 785 8.25 -23.04 -10.66
CA ARG A 785 9.00 -22.00 -9.95
C ARG A 785 8.52 -20.60 -10.32
N SER A 786 8.62 -19.68 -9.38
CA SER A 786 8.16 -18.30 -9.55
C SER A 786 9.26 -17.27 -9.29
N GLU A 787 10.28 -17.61 -8.50
CA GLU A 787 11.33 -16.67 -8.11
C GLU A 787 12.07 -16.10 -9.33
N GLY A 788 12.05 -14.77 -9.49
CA GLY A 788 12.64 -14.07 -10.63
C GLY A 788 11.98 -14.36 -11.97
N VAL A 789 10.70 -14.74 -11.97
CA VAL A 789 9.93 -15.07 -13.18
C VAL A 789 8.88 -14.00 -13.43
N GLN A 790 8.96 -13.36 -14.60
CA GLN A 790 7.96 -12.40 -15.06
C GLN A 790 6.80 -13.11 -15.76
N MET A 791 5.56 -12.71 -15.46
CA MET A 791 4.36 -13.30 -16.05
C MET A 791 3.49 -12.25 -16.72
N ASN A 792 3.28 -12.41 -18.03
CA ASN A 792 2.26 -11.68 -18.78
C ASN A 792 0.87 -12.19 -18.40
N ILE A 793 0.09 -11.38 -17.69
CA ILE A 793 -1.28 -11.72 -17.27
C ILE A 793 -2.24 -11.32 -18.39
N TRP A 794 -2.35 -12.19 -19.40
CA TRP A 794 -3.15 -11.90 -20.59
C TRP A 794 -4.63 -12.21 -20.42
N ASN A 795 -4.99 -13.17 -19.59
CA ASN A 795 -6.37 -13.53 -19.32
C ASN A 795 -6.53 -14.01 -17.87
N TYR A 796 -7.38 -13.35 -17.08
CA TYR A 796 -7.54 -13.64 -15.66
C TYR A 796 -8.16 -15.02 -15.35
N GLY A 797 -8.79 -15.65 -16.35
CA GLY A 797 -9.24 -17.05 -16.26
C GLY A 797 -8.11 -18.06 -16.51
N TRP A 798 -7.10 -17.68 -17.31
CA TRP A 798 -5.93 -18.52 -17.55
C TRP A 798 -4.89 -18.36 -16.46
N ALA A 799 -4.68 -17.14 -15.97
CA ALA A 799 -3.83 -16.84 -14.81
C ALA A 799 -4.55 -15.81 -13.93
N ASN A 800 -5.03 -16.23 -12.76
CA ASN A 800 -5.63 -15.32 -11.80
C ASN A 800 -4.53 -14.44 -11.18
N PRO A 801 -4.58 -13.11 -11.33
CA PRO A 801 -3.50 -12.23 -10.91
C PRO A 801 -3.13 -12.37 -9.43
N LYS A 802 -4.13 -12.40 -8.53
CA LYS A 802 -3.87 -12.55 -7.09
C LYS A 802 -3.20 -13.87 -6.77
N ALA A 803 -3.68 -14.97 -7.36
CA ALA A 803 -3.08 -16.28 -7.13
C ALA A 803 -1.65 -16.37 -7.69
N MET A 804 -1.34 -15.68 -8.78
CA MET A 804 0.03 -15.63 -9.32
C MET A 804 0.93 -14.72 -8.45
N TYR A 805 0.41 -13.60 -8.00
CA TYR A 805 1.07 -12.71 -7.05
C TYR A 805 1.42 -13.44 -5.74
N GLU A 806 0.46 -14.15 -5.14
CA GLU A 806 0.65 -14.96 -3.92
C GLU A 806 1.66 -16.10 -4.11
N GLN A 807 1.86 -16.58 -5.36
CA GLN A 807 2.87 -17.57 -5.69
C GLN A 807 4.26 -16.98 -5.96
N GLY A 808 4.41 -15.65 -5.93
CA GLY A 808 5.68 -14.96 -6.07
C GLY A 808 6.12 -14.65 -7.51
N TYR A 809 5.20 -14.61 -8.49
CA TYR A 809 5.51 -14.15 -9.85
C TYR A 809 5.52 -12.63 -9.93
N ASP A 810 6.39 -12.07 -10.79
CA ASP A 810 6.39 -10.65 -11.15
C ASP A 810 5.41 -10.42 -12.30
N LEU A 811 4.42 -9.55 -12.10
CA LEU A 811 3.25 -9.47 -12.96
C LEU A 811 3.30 -8.28 -13.92
N ILE A 812 2.96 -8.55 -15.19
CA ILE A 812 2.74 -7.55 -16.24
C ILE A 812 1.29 -7.71 -16.73
N ASP A 813 0.44 -6.70 -16.50
CA ASP A 813 -0.95 -6.75 -16.95
C ASP A 813 -1.06 -6.57 -18.47
N MET A 814 -1.57 -7.61 -19.13
CA MET A 814 -1.82 -7.63 -20.58
C MET A 814 -3.24 -8.13 -20.90
N ASN A 815 -4.22 -7.83 -20.03
CA ASN A 815 -5.54 -8.43 -20.11
C ASN A 815 -6.20 -8.27 -21.49
N ASP A 816 -6.54 -9.39 -22.13
CA ASP A 816 -7.12 -9.49 -23.47
C ASP A 816 -8.42 -8.71 -23.65
N GLY A 817 -9.23 -8.64 -22.62
CA GLY A 817 -10.48 -7.86 -22.59
C GLY A 817 -10.27 -6.34 -22.50
N ARG A 818 -9.03 -5.85 -22.40
CA ARG A 818 -8.72 -4.43 -22.21
C ARG A 818 -7.69 -3.89 -23.21
N VAL A 819 -6.61 -4.64 -23.47
CA VAL A 819 -5.42 -4.14 -24.16
C VAL A 819 -4.98 -4.96 -25.37
N TYR A 820 -5.80 -5.88 -25.87
CA TYR A 820 -5.53 -6.62 -27.11
C TYR A 820 -6.15 -5.95 -28.33
N ILE A 821 -5.33 -5.76 -29.35
CA ILE A 821 -5.75 -5.37 -30.69
C ILE A 821 -5.56 -6.59 -31.59
N VAL A 822 -6.63 -7.04 -32.27
CA VAL A 822 -6.58 -8.11 -33.27
C VAL A 822 -7.25 -7.59 -34.54
N PRO A 823 -6.47 -7.01 -35.47
CA PRO A 823 -7.02 -6.30 -36.62
C PRO A 823 -7.88 -7.20 -37.49
N ALA A 824 -9.09 -6.73 -37.78
CA ALA A 824 -10.08 -7.39 -38.63
C ALA A 824 -10.60 -8.74 -38.13
N ALA A 825 -10.29 -9.16 -36.90
CA ALA A 825 -10.73 -10.45 -36.36
C ALA A 825 -12.21 -10.45 -35.92
N GLY A 826 -12.70 -9.33 -35.40
CA GLY A 826 -14.09 -9.16 -34.98
C GLY A 826 -14.45 -9.75 -33.60
N TYR A 827 -13.52 -10.43 -32.90
CA TYR A 827 -13.69 -10.97 -31.55
C TYR A 827 -12.88 -10.22 -30.49
N TYR A 828 -11.90 -9.42 -30.88
CA TYR A 828 -11.19 -8.45 -30.05
C TYR A 828 -11.28 -7.05 -30.67
N TYR A 829 -10.62 -6.06 -30.05
CA TYR A 829 -10.63 -4.70 -30.53
C TYR A 829 -9.82 -4.53 -31.83
N ASP A 830 -10.32 -3.71 -32.73
CA ASP A 830 -9.57 -3.23 -33.89
C ASP A 830 -8.74 -1.98 -33.55
N TYR A 831 -9.23 -1.17 -32.61
CA TYR A 831 -8.56 -0.04 -31.97
C TYR A 831 -8.93 -0.01 -30.47
N LEU A 832 -8.00 0.38 -29.62
CA LEU A 832 -8.27 0.58 -28.19
C LEU A 832 -8.89 1.96 -27.97
N GLY A 833 -9.78 2.04 -26.97
CA GLY A 833 -10.39 3.30 -26.61
C GLY A 833 -9.41 4.23 -25.90
N ARG A 834 -9.12 5.42 -26.48
CA ARG A 834 -8.14 6.38 -25.94
C ARG A 834 -8.37 6.72 -24.47
N ALA A 835 -9.64 6.99 -24.09
CA ALA A 835 -9.99 7.27 -22.68
C ALA A 835 -9.75 6.07 -21.75
N SER A 836 -9.97 4.84 -22.24
CA SER A 836 -9.69 3.62 -21.48
C SER A 836 -8.20 3.45 -21.27
N MET A 837 -7.40 3.75 -22.29
CA MET A 837 -5.94 3.67 -22.20
C MET A 837 -5.37 4.73 -21.24
N TYR A 838 -5.86 5.97 -21.33
CA TYR A 838 -5.43 7.05 -20.44
C TYR A 838 -5.76 6.80 -18.96
N ASN A 839 -6.84 6.06 -18.67
CA ASN A 839 -7.27 5.70 -17.31
C ASN A 839 -6.88 4.26 -16.95
N TYR A 840 -6.02 3.63 -17.72
CA TYR A 840 -5.56 2.29 -17.43
C TYR A 840 -4.67 2.29 -16.18
N ASP A 841 -4.89 1.32 -15.28
CA ASP A 841 -4.06 1.09 -14.11
C ASP A 841 -3.88 -0.43 -13.95
N PRO A 842 -2.67 -0.94 -14.20
CA PRO A 842 -2.36 -2.36 -14.11
C PRO A 842 -2.63 -2.95 -12.73
N ALA A 843 -2.15 -2.31 -11.67
CA ALA A 843 -2.29 -2.79 -10.30
C ALA A 843 -3.77 -2.90 -9.88
N ALA A 844 -4.54 -1.83 -10.13
CA ALA A 844 -5.98 -1.82 -9.87
C ALA A 844 -6.71 -2.85 -10.75
N GLY A 845 -6.28 -3.05 -11.99
CA GLY A 845 -6.81 -4.05 -12.90
C GLY A 845 -6.63 -5.47 -12.41
N MET A 846 -5.46 -5.79 -11.93
CA MET A 846 -5.10 -7.10 -11.36
C MET A 846 -5.57 -7.27 -9.91
N GLY A 847 -5.82 -6.18 -9.20
CA GLY A 847 -6.21 -6.19 -7.78
C GLY A 847 -5.05 -6.57 -6.86
N VAL A 848 -3.85 -6.07 -7.17
CA VAL A 848 -2.61 -6.27 -6.41
C VAL A 848 -2.03 -4.91 -5.98
N PRO A 849 -1.18 -4.84 -4.95
CA PRO A 849 -0.56 -3.59 -4.51
C PRO A 849 0.28 -2.90 -5.59
N ALA A 850 0.04 -1.61 -5.82
CA ALA A 850 0.75 -0.85 -6.86
C ALA A 850 2.25 -0.68 -6.59
N GLY A 851 2.64 -0.56 -5.31
CA GLY A 851 4.03 -0.41 -4.88
C GLY A 851 4.80 -1.71 -4.67
N SER A 852 4.19 -2.88 -4.94
CA SER A 852 4.88 -4.16 -4.82
C SER A 852 5.94 -4.33 -5.91
N GLU A 853 7.09 -4.90 -5.54
CA GLU A 853 8.12 -5.34 -6.50
C GLU A 853 7.59 -6.27 -7.59
N GLN A 854 6.59 -7.08 -7.24
CA GLN A 854 5.95 -7.99 -8.16
C GLN A 854 4.97 -7.31 -9.15
N THR A 855 4.66 -6.03 -8.97
CA THR A 855 3.73 -5.29 -9.84
C THR A 855 4.52 -4.45 -10.84
N LEU A 856 5.07 -5.09 -11.87
CA LEU A 856 5.97 -4.44 -12.81
C LEU A 856 5.29 -3.36 -13.65
N GLY A 857 4.02 -3.56 -14.02
CA GLY A 857 3.30 -2.61 -14.85
C GLY A 857 2.42 -3.29 -15.89
N GLY A 858 2.45 -2.82 -17.13
CA GLY A 858 1.60 -3.36 -18.17
C GLY A 858 2.13 -3.21 -19.58
N ALA A 859 1.55 -3.99 -20.50
CA ALA A 859 1.79 -3.88 -21.93
C ALA A 859 0.49 -4.07 -22.71
N TYR A 860 0.36 -3.40 -23.85
CA TYR A 860 -0.71 -3.71 -24.79
C TYR A 860 -0.16 -4.49 -26.00
N ALA A 861 -1.02 -5.20 -26.72
CA ALA A 861 -0.61 -6.14 -27.73
C ALA A 861 -1.32 -5.95 -29.06
N ILE A 862 -0.60 -6.20 -30.16
CA ILE A 862 -1.18 -6.38 -31.49
C ILE A 862 -0.88 -7.80 -31.97
N TRP A 863 -1.97 -8.59 -32.15
CA TRP A 863 -1.94 -9.93 -32.69
C TRP A 863 -2.41 -9.95 -34.14
N ASN A 864 -1.80 -10.76 -35.00
CA ASN A 864 -2.08 -10.84 -36.42
C ASN A 864 -2.76 -12.16 -36.84
N ASP A 865 -3.76 -12.61 -36.07
CA ASP A 865 -4.44 -13.90 -36.20
C ASP A 865 -4.99 -14.20 -37.61
N MET A 866 -5.38 -13.16 -38.34
CA MET A 866 -6.14 -13.28 -39.60
C MET A 866 -5.26 -13.31 -40.87
N VAL A 867 -3.97 -13.54 -40.72
CA VAL A 867 -2.99 -13.37 -41.83
C VAL A 867 -3.18 -14.35 -43.00
N ASP A 868 -3.49 -15.60 -42.71
CA ASP A 868 -3.63 -16.63 -43.76
C ASP A 868 -4.80 -16.32 -44.72
N LYS A 869 -5.83 -15.63 -44.21
CA LYS A 869 -6.95 -15.21 -45.06
C LYS A 869 -6.65 -14.02 -45.97
N LYS A 870 -5.50 -13.37 -45.86
CA LYS A 870 -5.08 -12.15 -46.60
C LYS A 870 -6.22 -11.13 -46.80
N ALA A 871 -7.39 -11.46 -46.30
CA ALA A 871 -8.65 -10.76 -46.48
C ALA A 871 -8.79 -9.56 -45.53
N ASN A 872 -7.92 -9.42 -44.54
CA ASN A 872 -7.91 -8.21 -43.75
C ASN A 872 -7.42 -7.00 -44.57
N GLY A 873 -6.65 -7.26 -45.66
CA GLY A 873 -6.21 -6.26 -46.59
C GLY A 873 -5.35 -5.15 -46.02
N LEU A 874 -5.00 -5.25 -44.75
CA LEU A 874 -4.28 -4.23 -43.99
C LEU A 874 -2.80 -4.22 -44.36
N SER A 875 -2.25 -3.04 -44.59
CA SER A 875 -0.82 -2.81 -44.74
C SER A 875 -0.12 -2.77 -43.38
N GLU A 876 1.22 -2.91 -43.37
CA GLU A 876 2.01 -2.72 -42.14
C GLU A 876 1.82 -1.32 -41.55
N MET A 877 1.57 -0.29 -42.38
CA MET A 877 1.27 1.07 -41.92
C MET A 877 -0.09 1.17 -41.21
N GLU A 878 -1.08 0.40 -41.64
CA GLU A 878 -2.40 0.38 -41.00
C GLU A 878 -2.32 -0.38 -39.66
N ILE A 879 -1.42 -1.35 -39.51
CA ILE A 879 -1.12 -1.97 -38.21
C ILE A 879 -0.38 -0.99 -37.30
N TYR A 880 0.63 -0.29 -37.87
CA TYR A 880 1.34 0.75 -37.16
C TYR A 880 0.43 1.88 -36.66
N ASP A 881 -0.57 2.28 -37.44
CA ASP A 881 -1.56 3.27 -37.03
C ASP A 881 -2.33 2.85 -35.77
N ARG A 882 -2.64 1.56 -35.59
CA ARG A 882 -3.29 1.01 -34.40
C ARG A 882 -2.39 1.08 -33.16
N PHE A 883 -1.11 0.77 -33.34
CA PHE A 883 -0.10 0.97 -32.30
C PHE A 883 -0.05 2.44 -31.88
N TYR A 884 0.12 3.35 -32.86
CA TYR A 884 0.32 4.78 -32.62
C TYR A 884 -0.91 5.45 -32.01
N ASP A 885 -2.13 5.00 -32.35
CA ASP A 885 -3.37 5.53 -31.77
C ASP A 885 -3.49 5.29 -30.26
N ALA A 886 -2.94 4.20 -29.76
CA ALA A 886 -2.99 3.81 -28.34
C ALA A 886 -1.78 4.33 -27.54
N ALA A 887 -0.59 4.34 -28.13
CA ALA A 887 0.70 4.56 -27.46
C ALA A 887 0.76 5.79 -26.54
N PRO A 888 0.38 7.03 -26.96
CA PRO A 888 0.50 8.21 -26.12
C PRO A 888 -0.38 8.16 -24.88
N PHE A 889 -1.57 7.56 -24.99
CA PHE A 889 -2.52 7.46 -23.87
C PHE A 889 -2.11 6.37 -22.89
N TYR A 890 -1.63 5.24 -23.40
CA TYR A 890 -1.15 4.14 -22.58
C TYR A 890 0.15 4.52 -21.85
N ALA A 891 1.09 5.15 -22.55
CA ALA A 891 2.31 5.68 -21.98
C ALA A 891 2.03 6.67 -20.83
N SER A 892 1.07 7.60 -21.05
CA SER A 892 0.64 8.55 -20.00
C SER A 892 0.15 7.83 -18.75
N ALA A 893 -0.69 6.81 -18.90
CA ALA A 893 -1.24 6.06 -17.78
C ALA A 893 -0.14 5.36 -16.94
N LEU A 894 0.84 4.76 -17.61
CA LEU A 894 1.91 4.00 -16.95
C LEU A 894 3.05 4.88 -16.41
N TRP A 895 3.25 6.06 -16.99
CA TRP A 895 4.19 7.06 -16.46
C TRP A 895 3.63 7.77 -15.22
N GLY A 896 2.33 7.93 -15.14
CA GLY A 896 1.64 8.60 -14.03
C GLY A 896 0.83 9.82 -14.46
N LYS A 897 0.50 9.88 -15.78
CA LYS A 897 -0.30 10.83 -16.57
C LYS A 897 0.40 12.15 -16.92
#